data_66d45c5935a6e1c1a9a5773ad62c23e0
#
_entry.id   66d45c5935a6e1c1a9a5773ad62c23e0
#
_cell.length_a   1.000
_cell.length_b   1.000
_cell.length_c   1.000
_cell.angle_alpha   90.00
_cell.angle_beta   90.00
_cell.angle_gamma   90.00
#
_symmetry.space_group_name_H-M   'P 1'
#
loop_
_entity.id
_entity.type
_entity.pdbx_description
1 polymer ?
#
loop_
_entity_poly.entity_id
_entity_poly.type
_entity_poly.pdbx_seq_one_letter_code
_entity_poly.pdbx_strand_id
1 'polypeptide(L)'
;MSVVLLLLSVSGYAQGVCEVKHSGYDRLELSFTVSDKLTIDELSLYGQPFSLVAIDGFDHSSEIGSPSLPTMRYMIEAPLCDGIHVQIVSETHLLLDGDSLGVTHKVAPVQPSVCKTASRNSNSLAFNDKAYTTNAFFGLPPVSTLPVGVARDRNLAEVVFSPVQYNPVTNQFLVYTQVEAVLTYDNPDVAATKTMKRLHYSPAFSCGVKTLNTLGDTKDVTLNAPIRYLIVSNSLFRGKFDEFVNWKRRTGFIVDVAYTDDAAVGTTQTSIRNYIRQQYTGATSERPAPTYVLLIGDVAQIPAKTYSDGGDSFVSDLEYACWTSTDNIPDCYYGRFSAQTSTQLTPQVEKTLMYERYEFPDPSFLDRAVLIAGVDGGNSGDHGYTHADPTMDYAAKNYVNGDGKNQPGGSDFYKYATVTEYKNNTSINMNATNVTVKSNSFDSEIRSLYVNGAGWMNYSAHGGHDSWSIPEFSNSHVASLNNSKKFGVMIGNCCLSGKFDESACFGETLLRRNNYCGAVGYIGGSSYTYWGEDVYWAVGYRSSISANMTQQYNSSRTGAYDHLFHTHGEAFSEWAPTLGSIVMYGNMAVQSSGSSLKTYYWRIYHAFGDPSLIPWLTQAKDMPLSYDGFRVGATSVTIAAAPYAYVALTDADTALLAAAIAGSDGVATLTLNRVMDSGSYVIAATAQNYKPSLVELSVNDTTVISSVWNETTATLKCYPNPAVTTVTLVVTLYEKSVQYEIVDVSGRKLYTESVENASTPHTVDVSSLIPGTYLVRATGDNFNASTKILVAR
;
A
#
# COMPACT_ATOMS: atom_id res chain seq x y z
N MET A 1 -51.81 -6.63 -1.87
CA MET A 1 -51.62 -5.26 -1.33
C MET A 1 -50.13 -5.08 -1.22
N SER A 2 -49.55 -4.51 -2.28
CA SER A 2 -48.09 -4.36 -2.41
C SER A 2 -47.64 -3.21 -1.53
N VAL A 3 -46.81 -3.52 -0.53
CA VAL A 3 -46.11 -2.49 0.24
C VAL A 3 -44.86 -2.09 -0.58
N VAL A 4 -44.98 -1.01 -1.32
CA VAL A 4 -43.82 -0.32 -1.94
C VAL A 4 -43.16 0.50 -0.86
N LEU A 5 -42.01 0.04 -0.37
CA LEU A 5 -41.13 0.91 0.44
C LEU A 5 -40.42 1.87 -0.51
N LEU A 6 -40.85 3.12 -0.49
CA LEU A 6 -40.13 4.23 -1.11
C LEU A 6 -38.88 4.51 -0.24
N LEU A 7 -37.73 4.06 -0.67
CA LEU A 7 -36.46 4.54 -0.17
C LEU A 7 -36.07 5.75 -1.03
N LEU A 8 -36.02 6.92 -0.39
CA LEU A 8 -35.47 8.15 -0.96
C LEU A 8 -34.00 7.95 -1.30
N SER A 9 -33.70 8.00 -2.59
CA SER A 9 -32.31 8.06 -3.05
C SER A 9 -31.72 9.41 -2.69
N VAL A 10 -30.98 9.47 -1.60
CA VAL A 10 -30.00 10.51 -1.37
C VAL A 10 -28.71 10.01 -2.02
N SER A 11 -28.31 10.64 -3.10
CA SER A 11 -26.97 10.51 -3.68
C SER A 11 -25.96 11.14 -2.71
N GLY A 12 -25.51 10.36 -1.75
CA GLY A 12 -24.44 10.67 -0.83
C GLY A 12 -23.60 9.42 -0.68
N TYR A 13 -22.30 9.58 -0.71
CA TYR A 13 -21.27 8.56 -0.46
C TYR A 13 -21.74 7.50 0.54
N ALA A 14 -21.46 6.22 0.25
CA ALA A 14 -21.84 5.10 1.09
C ALA A 14 -21.49 5.42 2.56
N GLN A 15 -22.49 5.64 3.39
CA GLN A 15 -22.31 5.72 4.83
C GLN A 15 -21.78 4.36 5.28
N GLY A 16 -20.65 4.34 5.99
CA GLY A 16 -19.97 3.09 6.37
C GLY A 16 -20.94 2.13 7.08
N VAL A 17 -20.89 0.86 6.71
CA VAL A 17 -21.68 -0.22 7.31
C VAL A 17 -21.45 -0.32 8.82
N CYS A 18 -20.28 0.12 9.33
CA CYS A 18 -19.90 0.08 10.74
C CYS A 18 -19.51 1.47 11.26
N GLU A 19 -20.09 1.85 12.39
CA GLU A 19 -19.75 3.07 13.11
C GLU A 19 -19.24 2.73 14.51
N VAL A 20 -18.10 3.33 14.89
CA VAL A 20 -17.55 3.25 16.25
C VAL A 20 -18.23 4.31 17.13
N LYS A 21 -19.02 3.87 18.10
CA LYS A 21 -19.71 4.76 19.06
C LYS A 21 -18.86 5.09 20.27
N HIS A 22 -18.05 4.13 20.72
CA HIS A 22 -17.11 4.28 21.83
C HIS A 22 -15.89 3.39 21.61
N SER A 23 -14.70 3.88 21.96
CA SER A 23 -13.46 3.11 21.97
C SER A 23 -12.68 3.41 23.26
N GLY A 24 -12.47 2.38 24.07
CA GLY A 24 -11.75 2.46 25.34
C GLY A 24 -11.00 1.19 25.67
N TYR A 25 -10.25 1.22 26.76
CA TYR A 25 -9.54 0.04 27.27
C TYR A 25 -10.46 -0.97 27.98
N ASP A 26 -11.67 -0.57 28.28
CA ASP A 26 -12.69 -1.38 28.95
C ASP A 26 -13.67 -2.02 27.94
N ARG A 27 -13.99 -1.29 26.85
CA ARG A 27 -14.94 -1.74 25.86
C ARG A 27 -14.84 -0.99 24.53
N LEU A 28 -15.41 -1.59 23.48
CA LEU A 28 -15.65 -1.01 22.18
C LEU A 28 -17.15 -1.13 21.86
N GLU A 29 -17.79 -0.02 21.46
CA GLU A 29 -19.20 0.00 21.07
C GLU A 29 -19.32 0.25 19.57
N LEU A 30 -20.02 -0.63 18.87
CA LEU A 30 -20.17 -0.62 17.42
C LEU A 30 -21.65 -0.62 17.03
N SER A 31 -21.95 0.14 15.99
CA SER A 31 -23.27 0.13 15.35
C SER A 31 -23.11 -0.28 13.89
N PHE A 32 -23.84 -1.31 13.48
CA PHE A 32 -23.85 -1.82 12.11
C PHE A 32 -25.18 -1.53 11.45
N THR A 33 -25.16 -1.10 10.20
CA THR A 33 -26.36 -0.84 9.41
C THR A 33 -26.19 -1.39 8.01
N VAL A 34 -27.16 -2.15 7.52
CA VAL A 34 -27.21 -2.65 6.15
C VAL A 34 -28.21 -1.80 5.39
N SER A 35 -27.75 -0.99 4.46
CA SER A 35 -28.57 -0.14 3.58
C SER A 35 -28.83 -0.78 2.22
N ASP A 36 -27.99 -1.72 1.82
CA ASP A 36 -28.04 -2.34 0.49
C ASP A 36 -28.97 -3.56 0.46
N LYS A 37 -29.56 -3.80 -0.70
CA LYS A 37 -30.47 -4.91 -0.88
C LYS A 37 -29.71 -6.23 -0.97
N LEU A 38 -30.31 -7.25 -0.37
CA LEU A 38 -29.95 -8.63 -0.65
C LEU A 38 -30.28 -8.93 -2.12
N THR A 39 -29.28 -9.37 -2.88
CA THR A 39 -29.42 -9.77 -4.29
C THR A 39 -29.27 -11.28 -4.41
N ILE A 40 -30.01 -11.86 -5.37
CA ILE A 40 -29.95 -13.27 -5.69
C ILE A 40 -29.55 -13.39 -7.16
N ASP A 41 -28.42 -14.03 -7.41
CA ASP A 41 -27.91 -14.30 -8.75
C ASP A 41 -27.88 -15.81 -9.01
N GLU A 42 -27.94 -16.24 -10.27
CA GLU A 42 -27.70 -17.62 -10.63
C GLU A 42 -26.21 -17.92 -10.76
N LEU A 43 -25.77 -19.05 -10.19
CA LEU A 43 -24.40 -19.52 -10.25
C LEU A 43 -24.36 -21.00 -10.65
N SER A 44 -23.54 -21.35 -11.63
CA SER A 44 -23.25 -22.73 -11.97
C SER A 44 -21.92 -23.18 -11.34
N LEU A 45 -21.95 -24.20 -10.50
CA LEU A 45 -20.76 -24.83 -9.93
C LEU A 45 -20.71 -26.30 -10.39
N TYR A 46 -19.66 -26.70 -11.05
CA TYR A 46 -19.48 -28.07 -11.59
C TYR A 46 -20.69 -28.57 -12.39
N GLY A 47 -21.33 -27.67 -13.16
CA GLY A 47 -22.47 -27.97 -13.99
C GLY A 47 -23.83 -28.09 -13.24
N GLN A 48 -23.85 -27.78 -11.93
CA GLN A 48 -25.07 -27.73 -11.11
C GLN A 48 -25.46 -26.27 -10.85
N PRO A 49 -26.77 -25.93 -10.97
CA PRO A 49 -27.25 -24.58 -10.68
C PRO A 49 -27.39 -24.32 -9.18
N PHE A 50 -27.04 -23.14 -8.75
CA PHE A 50 -27.17 -22.62 -7.38
C PHE A 50 -27.68 -21.18 -7.40
N SER A 51 -28.27 -20.74 -6.30
CA SER A 51 -28.56 -19.32 -6.03
C SER A 51 -27.43 -18.70 -5.21
N LEU A 52 -26.79 -17.66 -5.73
CA LEU A 52 -25.78 -16.87 -5.03
C LEU A 52 -26.48 -15.72 -4.29
N VAL A 53 -26.28 -15.66 -2.98
CA VAL A 53 -26.82 -14.61 -2.10
C VAL A 53 -25.74 -13.58 -1.86
N ALA A 54 -25.96 -12.32 -2.22
CA ALA A 54 -24.96 -11.26 -2.10
C ALA A 54 -25.55 -9.96 -1.54
N ILE A 55 -24.70 -9.18 -0.90
CA ILE A 55 -24.90 -7.76 -0.57
C ILE A 55 -23.70 -7.03 -1.15
N ASP A 56 -23.93 -5.93 -1.83
CA ASP A 56 -22.84 -5.17 -2.46
C ASP A 56 -21.79 -4.71 -1.41
N GLY A 57 -20.53 -4.88 -1.75
CA GLY A 57 -19.41 -4.58 -0.86
C GLY A 57 -19.13 -5.62 0.24
N PHE A 58 -19.94 -6.68 0.38
CA PHE A 58 -19.69 -7.77 1.32
C PHE A 58 -18.92 -8.92 0.68
N ASP A 59 -18.10 -9.59 1.48
CA ASP A 59 -17.55 -10.91 1.17
C ASP A 59 -18.55 -12.00 1.54
N HIS A 60 -18.09 -13.24 1.51
CA HIS A 60 -18.88 -14.41 1.86
C HIS A 60 -18.29 -15.16 3.06
N SER A 61 -19.14 -15.97 3.71
CA SER A 61 -18.72 -16.90 4.74
C SER A 61 -17.66 -17.88 4.20
N SER A 62 -16.85 -18.48 5.09
CA SER A 62 -15.66 -19.26 4.71
C SER A 62 -15.77 -20.76 5.02
N GLU A 63 -16.89 -21.24 5.54
CA GLU A 63 -17.07 -22.65 5.87
C GLU A 63 -17.33 -23.48 4.61
N ILE A 64 -16.31 -24.23 4.18
CA ILE A 64 -16.34 -25.01 2.93
C ILE A 64 -17.50 -25.99 2.90
N GLY A 65 -18.24 -25.98 1.79
CA GLY A 65 -19.40 -26.83 1.53
C GLY A 65 -20.72 -26.33 2.14
N SER A 66 -20.69 -25.38 3.04
CA SER A 66 -21.87 -24.78 3.69
C SER A 66 -22.40 -23.59 2.90
N PRO A 67 -23.68 -23.15 3.11
CA PRO A 67 -24.24 -22.00 2.38
C PRO A 67 -23.36 -20.77 2.45
N SER A 68 -23.05 -20.19 1.30
CA SER A 68 -22.28 -18.97 1.16
C SER A 68 -23.15 -17.75 1.46
N LEU A 69 -22.89 -17.08 2.57
CA LEU A 69 -23.68 -15.96 3.06
C LEU A 69 -22.81 -14.69 3.20
N PRO A 70 -23.39 -13.50 2.98
CA PRO A 70 -22.66 -12.24 3.08
C PRO A 70 -22.02 -12.03 4.46
N THR A 71 -20.77 -11.63 4.49
CA THR A 71 -20.01 -11.26 5.70
C THR A 71 -19.14 -10.03 5.44
N MET A 72 -18.89 -9.23 6.46
CA MET A 72 -17.92 -8.15 6.44
C MET A 72 -17.01 -8.23 7.64
N ARG A 73 -15.71 -7.98 7.43
CA ARG A 73 -14.70 -8.10 8.46
C ARG A 73 -14.00 -6.77 8.66
N TYR A 74 -13.74 -6.45 9.91
CA TYR A 74 -13.05 -5.23 10.31
C TYR A 74 -11.94 -5.57 11.28
N MET A 75 -10.77 -4.99 11.05
CA MET A 75 -9.69 -5.05 12.02
C MET A 75 -9.95 -4.04 13.14
N ILE A 76 -9.75 -4.44 14.37
CA ILE A 76 -9.82 -3.58 15.56
C ILE A 76 -8.54 -3.67 16.38
N GLU A 77 -8.23 -2.60 17.08
CA GLU A 77 -7.23 -2.60 18.15
C GLU A 77 -7.92 -2.89 19.47
N ALA A 78 -7.45 -3.91 20.20
CA ALA A 78 -7.89 -4.30 21.53
C ALA A 78 -6.74 -4.15 22.55
N PRO A 79 -7.00 -3.93 23.84
CA PRO A 79 -5.95 -4.08 24.84
C PRO A 79 -5.42 -5.51 24.87
N LEU A 80 -4.22 -5.71 25.43
CA LEU A 80 -3.78 -7.06 25.79
C LEU A 80 -4.78 -7.63 26.80
N CYS A 81 -5.44 -8.73 26.47
CA CYS A 81 -6.51 -9.34 27.25
C CYS A 81 -6.59 -10.85 27.00
N ASP A 82 -7.30 -11.56 27.87
CA ASP A 82 -7.48 -13.01 27.76
C ASP A 82 -8.57 -13.40 26.73
N GLY A 83 -9.48 -12.48 26.42
CA GLY A 83 -10.56 -12.71 25.48
C GLY A 83 -11.39 -11.45 25.19
N ILE A 84 -12.24 -11.55 24.17
CA ILE A 84 -13.19 -10.50 23.78
C ILE A 84 -14.60 -11.11 23.75
N HIS A 85 -15.50 -10.54 24.55
CA HIS A 85 -16.91 -10.94 24.57
C HIS A 85 -17.76 -9.95 23.80
N VAL A 86 -18.66 -10.48 22.94
CA VAL A 86 -19.61 -9.70 22.19
C VAL A 86 -20.98 -9.80 22.87
N GLN A 87 -21.58 -8.65 23.15
CA GLN A 87 -22.96 -8.54 23.62
C GLN A 87 -23.75 -7.72 22.58
N ILE A 88 -24.80 -8.31 22.02
CA ILE A 88 -25.78 -7.57 21.22
C ILE A 88 -26.68 -6.80 22.16
N VAL A 89 -26.70 -5.47 22.02
CA VAL A 89 -27.52 -4.55 22.85
C VAL A 89 -28.88 -4.34 22.22
N SER A 90 -28.92 -4.16 20.92
CA SER A 90 -30.15 -4.02 20.14
C SER A 90 -29.96 -4.58 18.72
N GLU A 91 -31.04 -5.10 18.16
CA GLU A 91 -31.05 -5.58 16.77
C GLU A 91 -32.40 -5.35 16.14
N THR A 92 -32.39 -5.09 14.84
CA THR A 92 -33.56 -5.07 13.97
C THR A 92 -33.32 -6.05 12.84
N HIS A 93 -34.27 -6.95 12.61
CA HIS A 93 -34.16 -7.96 11.58
C HIS A 93 -35.49 -8.15 10.81
N LEU A 94 -35.36 -8.70 9.61
CA LEU A 94 -36.44 -9.07 8.74
C LEU A 94 -36.39 -10.59 8.50
N LEU A 95 -37.55 -11.23 8.57
CA LEU A 95 -37.69 -12.60 8.11
C LEU A 95 -38.23 -12.57 6.67
N LEU A 96 -37.44 -13.01 5.72
CA LEU A 96 -37.72 -12.97 4.29
C LEU A 96 -37.90 -14.39 3.76
N ASP A 97 -38.88 -14.55 2.88
CA ASP A 97 -39.13 -15.78 2.17
C ASP A 97 -38.26 -15.87 0.92
N GLY A 98 -37.49 -16.95 0.77
CA GLY A 98 -36.54 -17.13 -0.32
C GLY A 98 -37.20 -17.22 -1.69
N ASP A 99 -38.40 -17.83 -1.79
CA ASP A 99 -39.12 -17.89 -3.05
C ASP A 99 -39.53 -16.50 -3.51
N SER A 100 -39.91 -15.62 -2.57
CA SER A 100 -40.24 -14.21 -2.84
C SER A 100 -39.04 -13.39 -3.24
N LEU A 101 -37.81 -13.78 -2.82
CA LEU A 101 -36.55 -13.17 -3.21
C LEU A 101 -36.01 -13.69 -4.55
N GLY A 102 -36.58 -14.75 -5.11
CA GLY A 102 -36.13 -15.38 -6.34
C GLY A 102 -35.09 -16.49 -6.16
N VAL A 103 -34.99 -17.08 -4.96
CA VAL A 103 -34.11 -18.23 -4.71
C VAL A 103 -34.75 -19.46 -5.33
N THR A 104 -34.33 -19.84 -6.53
CA THR A 104 -34.87 -20.97 -7.32
C THR A 104 -34.12 -22.29 -7.11
N HIS A 105 -32.89 -22.19 -6.61
CA HIS A 105 -31.97 -23.30 -6.36
C HIS A 105 -31.42 -23.24 -4.94
N LYS A 106 -30.76 -24.31 -4.48
CA LYS A 106 -30.01 -24.25 -3.21
C LYS A 106 -29.06 -23.08 -3.20
N VAL A 107 -28.93 -22.41 -2.07
CA VAL A 107 -27.90 -21.38 -1.89
C VAL A 107 -26.51 -21.97 -2.17
N ALA A 108 -25.69 -21.28 -2.92
CA ALA A 108 -24.39 -21.77 -3.37
C ALA A 108 -23.50 -22.17 -2.18
N PRO A 109 -22.87 -23.35 -2.21
CA PRO A 109 -21.91 -23.74 -1.16
C PRO A 109 -20.59 -23.03 -1.34
N VAL A 110 -19.96 -22.65 -0.22
CA VAL A 110 -18.58 -22.17 -0.20
C VAL A 110 -17.66 -23.22 -0.81
N GLN A 111 -16.86 -22.81 -1.80
CA GLN A 111 -15.88 -23.70 -2.43
C GLN A 111 -14.48 -23.43 -1.90
N PRO A 112 -13.57 -24.44 -1.93
CA PRO A 112 -12.16 -24.23 -1.66
C PRO A 112 -11.56 -23.19 -2.62
N SER A 113 -10.58 -22.45 -2.13
CA SER A 113 -9.82 -21.52 -2.96
C SER A 113 -9.15 -22.24 -4.15
N VAL A 114 -9.17 -21.61 -5.32
CA VAL A 114 -8.62 -22.19 -6.54
C VAL A 114 -7.15 -21.82 -6.68
N CYS A 115 -6.28 -22.83 -6.60
CA CYS A 115 -4.85 -22.68 -6.82
C CYS A 115 -4.55 -22.34 -8.29
N LYS A 116 -3.58 -21.49 -8.54
CA LYS A 116 -3.10 -21.19 -9.90
C LYS A 116 -2.42 -22.38 -10.58
N THR A 117 -2.10 -23.44 -9.82
CA THR A 117 -1.61 -24.71 -10.37
C THR A 117 -2.73 -25.74 -10.36
N ALA A 118 -3.17 -26.17 -11.55
CA ALA A 118 -4.33 -27.03 -11.73
C ALA A 118 -4.24 -28.37 -10.96
N SER A 119 -3.06 -28.94 -10.81
CA SER A 119 -2.85 -30.21 -10.08
C SER A 119 -3.21 -30.16 -8.59
N ARG A 120 -3.34 -28.98 -8.02
CA ARG A 120 -3.74 -28.76 -6.62
C ARG A 120 -5.23 -28.49 -6.43
N ASN A 121 -5.98 -28.38 -7.51
CA ASN A 121 -7.41 -28.05 -7.45
C ASN A 121 -8.25 -29.34 -7.35
N SER A 122 -9.33 -29.26 -6.53
CA SER A 122 -10.37 -30.30 -6.53
C SER A 122 -11.21 -30.23 -7.79
N ASN A 123 -11.46 -31.37 -8.41
CA ASN A 123 -12.38 -31.48 -9.55
C ASN A 123 -13.82 -31.84 -9.13
N SER A 124 -14.13 -31.73 -7.84
CA SER A 124 -15.46 -32.08 -7.29
C SER A 124 -16.02 -30.96 -6.43
N LEU A 125 -17.33 -30.80 -6.52
CA LEU A 125 -18.09 -29.86 -5.70
C LEU A 125 -17.91 -30.18 -4.21
N ALA A 126 -17.47 -29.23 -3.42
CA ALA A 126 -17.51 -29.30 -1.97
C ALA A 126 -18.96 -28.99 -1.53
N PHE A 127 -19.58 -29.95 -0.82
CA PHE A 127 -20.99 -29.84 -0.40
C PHE A 127 -21.19 -30.50 0.98
N ASN A 128 -21.77 -29.77 1.94
CA ASN A 128 -22.06 -30.23 3.29
C ASN A 128 -23.56 -30.58 3.39
N ASP A 129 -23.92 -31.81 3.10
CA ASP A 129 -25.32 -32.27 3.15
C ASP A 129 -26.03 -31.93 4.45
N LYS A 130 -25.34 -32.00 5.59
CA LYS A 130 -25.90 -31.68 6.91
C LYS A 130 -26.33 -30.20 6.99
N ALA A 131 -25.55 -29.30 6.46
CA ALA A 131 -25.87 -27.85 6.45
C ALA A 131 -27.13 -27.55 5.61
N TYR A 132 -27.45 -28.37 4.58
CA TYR A 132 -28.60 -28.17 3.71
C TYR A 132 -29.85 -28.99 4.10
N THR A 133 -29.73 -29.91 5.06
CA THR A 133 -30.84 -30.75 5.52
C THR A 133 -31.31 -30.46 6.93
N THR A 134 -30.57 -29.62 7.66
CA THR A 134 -30.93 -29.21 9.03
C THR A 134 -31.97 -28.09 9.00
N ASN A 135 -33.09 -28.29 9.69
CA ASN A 135 -34.13 -27.26 9.86
C ASN A 135 -33.72 -26.28 10.97
N ALA A 136 -32.79 -25.39 10.65
CA ALA A 136 -32.34 -24.33 11.56
C ALA A 136 -31.74 -23.20 10.70
N PHE A 137 -31.68 -21.99 11.24
CA PHE A 137 -30.94 -20.91 10.61
C PHE A 137 -29.44 -21.19 10.72
N PHE A 138 -28.82 -21.27 9.55
CA PHE A 138 -27.40 -21.48 9.35
C PHE A 138 -26.70 -20.12 9.13
N GLY A 139 -25.49 -19.96 9.60
CA GLY A 139 -24.67 -18.74 9.49
C GLY A 139 -24.01 -18.38 10.82
N LEU A 140 -23.13 -17.43 10.79
CA LEU A 140 -22.48 -16.90 11.98
C LEU A 140 -23.47 -16.05 12.80
N PRO A 141 -23.21 -15.82 14.10
CA PRO A 141 -23.92 -14.77 14.85
C PRO A 141 -23.79 -13.42 14.13
N PRO A 142 -24.75 -12.49 14.29
CA PRO A 142 -24.70 -11.20 13.57
C PRO A 142 -23.42 -10.40 13.82
N VAL A 143 -22.85 -10.50 15.02
CA VAL A 143 -21.51 -9.97 15.31
C VAL A 143 -20.71 -11.01 16.09
N SER A 144 -19.49 -11.26 15.66
CA SER A 144 -18.54 -12.14 16.36
C SER A 144 -17.12 -11.58 16.26
N THR A 145 -16.21 -12.11 17.08
CA THR A 145 -14.80 -11.68 17.09
C THR A 145 -13.86 -12.87 16.94
N LEU A 146 -12.72 -12.61 16.30
CA LEU A 146 -11.63 -13.57 16.14
C LEU A 146 -10.31 -12.89 16.55
N PRO A 147 -9.46 -13.54 17.37
CA PRO A 147 -8.13 -13.02 17.65
C PRO A 147 -7.28 -13.08 16.37
N VAL A 148 -6.43 -12.08 16.16
CA VAL A 148 -5.50 -12.01 15.04
C VAL A 148 -4.06 -12.16 15.53
N GLY A 149 -3.64 -11.30 16.45
CA GLY A 149 -2.29 -11.31 17.01
C GLY A 149 -1.78 -9.91 17.30
N VAL A 150 -0.48 -9.81 17.58
CA VAL A 150 0.17 -8.55 17.88
C VAL A 150 0.97 -8.11 16.65
N ALA A 151 0.65 -6.94 16.12
CA ALA A 151 1.43 -6.24 15.12
C ALA A 151 2.23 -5.14 15.80
N ARG A 152 3.43 -5.44 16.21
CA ARG A 152 4.39 -4.53 16.84
C ARG A 152 3.89 -3.86 18.13
N ASP A 153 3.16 -2.77 18.04
CA ASP A 153 2.65 -1.95 19.15
C ASP A 153 1.13 -2.07 19.33
N ARG A 154 0.47 -2.93 18.57
CA ARG A 154 -0.99 -3.10 18.57
C ARG A 154 -1.40 -4.55 18.71
N ASN A 155 -2.30 -4.83 19.64
CA ASN A 155 -2.99 -6.12 19.71
C ASN A 155 -4.24 -6.05 18.84
N LEU A 156 -4.33 -6.96 17.85
CA LEU A 156 -5.34 -6.95 16.80
C LEU A 156 -6.34 -8.06 16.96
N ALA A 157 -7.60 -7.75 16.67
CA ALA A 157 -8.66 -8.74 16.52
C ALA A 157 -9.54 -8.37 15.29
N GLU A 158 -10.22 -9.35 14.74
CA GLU A 158 -11.26 -9.14 13.73
C GLU A 158 -12.62 -9.08 14.38
N VAL A 159 -13.45 -8.14 13.95
CA VAL A 159 -14.91 -8.14 14.14
C VAL A 159 -15.53 -8.61 12.85
N VAL A 160 -16.32 -9.67 12.91
CA VAL A 160 -17.04 -10.24 11.77
C VAL A 160 -18.51 -9.86 11.91
N PHE A 161 -19.01 -9.08 10.97
CA PHE A 161 -20.42 -8.76 10.84
C PHE A 161 -21.06 -9.68 9.80
N SER A 162 -22.07 -10.44 10.19
CA SER A 162 -22.76 -11.45 9.39
C SER A 162 -24.27 -11.14 9.38
N PRO A 163 -24.74 -10.27 8.50
CA PRO A 163 -26.11 -9.77 8.55
C PRO A 163 -27.14 -10.78 8.07
N VAL A 164 -26.75 -11.92 7.53
CA VAL A 164 -27.68 -12.88 6.92
C VAL A 164 -27.49 -14.26 7.52
N GLN A 165 -28.58 -14.87 7.95
CA GLN A 165 -28.69 -16.28 8.27
C GLN A 165 -29.76 -16.94 7.36
N TYR A 166 -29.58 -18.19 7.01
CA TYR A 166 -30.43 -18.92 6.08
C TYR A 166 -30.87 -20.27 6.63
N ASN A 167 -32.18 -20.56 6.56
CA ASN A 167 -32.70 -21.89 6.83
C ASN A 167 -33.01 -22.62 5.52
N PRO A 168 -32.23 -23.62 5.13
CA PRO A 168 -32.38 -24.30 3.84
C PRO A 168 -33.63 -25.18 3.72
N VAL A 169 -34.23 -25.61 4.85
CA VAL A 169 -35.39 -26.46 4.85
C VAL A 169 -36.68 -25.65 4.64
N THR A 170 -36.76 -24.46 5.24
CA THR A 170 -37.92 -23.56 5.08
C THR A 170 -37.73 -22.52 4.00
N ASN A 171 -36.56 -22.46 3.37
CA ASN A 171 -36.13 -21.45 2.41
C ASN A 171 -36.33 -20.01 2.93
N GLN A 172 -35.97 -19.77 4.18
CA GLN A 172 -36.13 -18.47 4.85
C GLN A 172 -34.81 -17.82 5.18
N PHE A 173 -34.75 -16.50 5.05
CA PHE A 173 -33.60 -15.66 5.43
C PHE A 173 -33.98 -14.80 6.64
N LEU A 174 -33.10 -14.80 7.64
CA LEU A 174 -33.11 -13.82 8.72
C LEU A 174 -32.07 -12.76 8.39
N VAL A 175 -32.51 -11.54 8.10
CA VAL A 175 -31.65 -10.43 7.65
C VAL A 175 -31.63 -9.35 8.72
N TYR A 176 -30.47 -9.14 9.36
CA TYR A 176 -30.22 -8.09 10.34
C TYR A 176 -29.94 -6.77 9.60
N THR A 177 -30.84 -5.81 9.74
CA THR A 177 -30.73 -4.49 9.09
C THR A 177 -30.03 -3.47 9.97
N GLN A 178 -30.09 -3.64 11.29
CA GLN A 178 -29.37 -2.84 12.26
C GLN A 178 -28.94 -3.69 13.45
N VAL A 179 -27.70 -3.54 13.91
CA VAL A 179 -27.17 -4.24 15.09
C VAL A 179 -26.30 -3.28 15.88
N GLU A 180 -26.56 -3.17 17.19
CA GLU A 180 -25.66 -2.51 18.13
C GLU A 180 -24.99 -3.55 19.01
N ALA A 181 -23.69 -3.51 19.06
CA ALA A 181 -22.88 -4.47 19.80
C ALA A 181 -21.88 -3.76 20.73
N VAL A 182 -21.71 -4.34 21.90
CA VAL A 182 -20.67 -3.95 22.87
C VAL A 182 -19.69 -5.11 22.98
N LEU A 183 -18.43 -4.81 22.73
CA LEU A 183 -17.31 -5.71 22.92
C LEU A 183 -16.63 -5.37 24.25
N THR A 184 -16.55 -6.32 25.17
CA THR A 184 -15.85 -6.17 26.46
C THR A 184 -14.62 -7.06 26.48
N TYR A 185 -13.60 -6.65 27.20
CA TYR A 185 -12.31 -7.31 27.27
C TYR A 185 -12.13 -8.03 28.62
N ASP A 186 -11.70 -9.30 28.55
CA ASP A 186 -11.43 -10.10 29.75
C ASP A 186 -10.05 -9.76 30.30
N ASN A 187 -10.00 -9.39 31.59
CA ASN A 187 -8.74 -9.09 32.28
C ASN A 187 -7.81 -8.17 31.48
N PRO A 188 -8.25 -7.00 31.01
CA PRO A 188 -7.44 -6.14 30.14
C PRO A 188 -6.21 -5.61 30.89
N ASP A 189 -5.02 -5.92 30.38
CA ASP A 189 -3.76 -5.36 30.92
C ASP A 189 -3.47 -4.02 30.25
N VAL A 190 -4.11 -2.98 30.78
CA VAL A 190 -3.97 -1.60 30.28
C VAL A 190 -2.55 -1.08 30.44
N ALA A 191 -1.85 -1.48 31.52
CA ALA A 191 -0.50 -1.02 31.80
C ALA A 191 0.51 -1.62 30.79
N ALA A 192 0.42 -2.92 30.54
CA ALA A 192 1.24 -3.58 29.53
C ALA A 192 0.93 -3.05 28.12
N THR A 193 -0.36 -2.84 27.77
CA THR A 193 -0.76 -2.27 26.50
C THR A 193 -0.15 -0.89 26.26
N LYS A 194 -0.25 0.02 27.23
CA LYS A 194 0.35 1.36 27.14
C LYS A 194 1.87 1.31 27.05
N THR A 195 2.49 0.38 27.76
CA THR A 195 3.95 0.18 27.71
C THR A 195 4.39 -0.32 26.35
N MET A 196 3.69 -1.31 25.77
CA MET A 196 3.93 -1.84 24.43
C MET A 196 3.82 -0.73 23.39
N LYS A 197 2.73 0.05 23.41
CA LYS A 197 2.53 1.19 22.48
C LYS A 197 3.67 2.20 22.58
N ARG A 198 4.08 2.59 23.80
CA ARG A 198 5.13 3.58 23.99
C ARG A 198 6.52 3.10 23.55
N LEU A 199 6.86 1.83 23.81
CA LEU A 199 8.21 1.30 23.54
C LEU A 199 8.40 0.82 22.10
N HIS A 200 7.32 0.35 21.47
CA HIS A 200 7.42 -0.28 20.15
C HIS A 200 6.83 0.58 19.02
N TYR A 201 6.27 1.75 19.35
CA TYR A 201 5.82 2.69 18.33
C TYR A 201 6.90 2.97 17.27
N SER A 202 6.49 3.03 16.02
CA SER A 202 7.30 3.51 14.92
C SER A 202 6.41 4.27 13.93
N PRO A 203 6.75 5.52 13.55
CA PRO A 203 5.95 6.31 12.63
C PRO A 203 5.80 5.64 11.25
N ALA A 204 6.81 4.87 10.83
CA ALA A 204 6.78 4.15 9.56
C ALA A 204 5.94 2.85 9.65
N PHE A 205 5.97 2.13 10.78
CA PHE A 205 5.22 0.88 10.93
C PHE A 205 3.76 1.11 11.26
N SER A 206 3.42 2.19 11.97
CA SER A 206 2.01 2.54 12.24
C SER A 206 1.20 2.73 10.97
N CYS A 207 1.83 3.06 9.86
CA CYS A 207 1.24 3.13 8.54
C CYS A 207 0.90 1.73 7.95
N GLY A 208 1.33 0.64 8.58
CA GLY A 208 1.15 -0.72 8.07
C GLY A 208 -0.13 -1.44 8.51
N VAL A 209 -0.97 -0.86 9.38
CA VAL A 209 -2.13 -1.56 9.94
C VAL A 209 -3.34 -0.64 10.04
N LYS A 210 -4.35 -0.90 9.19
CA LYS A 210 -5.65 -0.20 9.25
C LYS A 210 -6.56 -0.86 10.28
N THR A 211 -7.06 -0.08 11.25
CA THR A 211 -8.03 -0.53 12.25
C THR A 211 -9.22 0.43 12.35
N LEU A 212 -10.41 -0.07 12.73
CA LEU A 212 -11.60 0.76 12.98
C LEU A 212 -11.40 1.77 14.12
N ASN A 213 -10.63 1.37 15.13
CA ASN A 213 -10.37 2.17 16.32
C ASN A 213 -8.88 2.22 16.62
N THR A 214 -8.51 3.19 17.45
CA THR A 214 -7.16 3.29 18.02
C THR A 214 -7.30 3.48 19.52
N LEU A 215 -6.53 2.72 20.32
CA LEU A 215 -6.50 2.86 21.75
C LEU A 215 -5.48 3.93 22.18
N GLY A 216 -5.90 4.84 23.07
CA GLY A 216 -5.08 5.93 23.60
C GLY A 216 -5.25 7.25 22.84
N ASP A 217 -4.71 8.32 23.40
CA ASP A 217 -4.73 9.64 22.76
C ASP A 217 -3.73 9.68 21.60
N THR A 218 -4.24 9.85 20.39
CA THR A 218 -3.41 10.07 19.18
C THR A 218 -2.56 11.35 19.28
N LYS A 219 -2.83 12.22 20.26
CA LYS A 219 -2.10 13.46 20.51
C LYS A 219 -0.73 13.25 21.14
N ASP A 220 -0.51 12.13 21.83
CA ASP A 220 0.76 11.79 22.47
C ASP A 220 1.73 11.00 21.57
N VAL A 221 1.28 10.65 20.37
CA VAL A 221 2.12 9.98 19.38
C VAL A 221 3.04 11.03 18.76
N THR A 222 4.22 11.16 19.34
CA THR A 222 5.24 12.05 18.81
C THR A 222 5.68 11.53 17.44
N LEU A 223 5.42 12.30 16.39
CA LEU A 223 5.97 12.08 15.04
C LEU A 223 7.52 12.11 15.05
N ASN A 224 8.13 12.32 16.20
CA ASN A 224 9.56 12.51 16.45
C ASN A 224 10.31 11.22 16.83
N ALA A 225 9.76 10.04 16.56
CA ALA A 225 10.49 8.81 16.84
C ALA A 225 11.44 8.48 15.69
N PRO A 226 12.75 8.30 15.96
CA PRO A 226 13.69 7.88 14.93
C PRO A 226 13.38 6.45 14.49
N ILE A 227 13.62 6.19 13.19
CA ILE A 227 13.39 4.87 12.60
C ILE A 227 14.69 4.05 12.70
N ARG A 228 14.59 2.85 13.30
CA ARG A 228 15.71 1.93 13.40
C ARG A 228 15.69 0.88 12.29
N TYR A 229 16.84 0.65 11.69
CA TYR A 229 17.09 -0.28 10.61
C TYR A 229 18.14 -1.31 11.05
N LEU A 230 17.75 -2.58 11.12
CA LEU A 230 18.66 -3.67 11.48
C LEU A 230 19.05 -4.47 10.23
N ILE A 231 20.35 -4.60 9.99
CA ILE A 231 20.91 -5.44 8.95
C ILE A 231 21.51 -6.67 9.62
N VAL A 232 21.04 -7.87 9.22
CA VAL A 232 21.68 -9.14 9.59
C VAL A 232 22.33 -9.72 8.34
N SER A 233 23.65 -9.83 8.35
CA SER A 233 24.45 -10.24 7.20
C SER A 233 25.29 -11.48 7.50
N ASN A 234 25.46 -12.32 6.49
CA ASN A 234 26.54 -13.30 6.56
C ASN A 234 27.89 -12.57 6.54
N SER A 235 28.85 -13.06 7.32
CA SER A 235 30.20 -12.45 7.44
C SER A 235 30.97 -12.38 6.13
N LEU A 236 30.62 -13.23 5.15
CA LEU A 236 31.16 -13.19 3.78
C LEU A 236 31.03 -11.80 3.12
N PHE A 237 30.01 -11.03 3.51
CA PHE A 237 29.69 -9.75 2.92
C PHE A 237 30.21 -8.55 3.71
N ARG A 238 31.01 -8.74 4.73
CA ARG A 238 31.62 -7.67 5.52
C ARG A 238 32.39 -6.69 4.62
N GLY A 239 32.09 -5.40 4.76
CA GLY A 239 32.69 -4.32 3.95
C GLY A 239 32.17 -4.24 2.50
N LYS A 240 31.11 -4.98 2.13
CA LYS A 240 30.58 -4.96 0.75
C LYS A 240 29.34 -4.09 0.56
N PHE A 241 28.81 -3.50 1.66
CA PHE A 241 27.62 -2.67 1.64
C PHE A 241 27.77 -1.44 2.58
N ASP A 242 28.97 -1.04 2.91
CA ASP A 242 29.23 0.09 3.82
C ASP A 242 28.66 1.40 3.30
N GLU A 243 28.68 1.61 1.99
CA GLU A 243 28.09 2.79 1.36
C GLU A 243 26.56 2.82 1.51
N PHE A 244 25.90 1.66 1.44
CA PHE A 244 24.48 1.53 1.72
C PHE A 244 24.17 1.87 3.19
N VAL A 245 24.96 1.38 4.13
CA VAL A 245 24.84 1.73 5.55
C VAL A 245 24.99 3.23 5.77
N ASN A 246 26.02 3.84 5.16
CA ASN A 246 26.26 5.27 5.26
C ASN A 246 25.13 6.11 4.67
N TRP A 247 24.60 5.68 3.52
CA TRP A 247 23.44 6.33 2.90
C TRP A 247 22.23 6.29 3.83
N LYS A 248 21.89 5.12 4.39
CA LYS A 248 20.78 4.99 5.34
C LYS A 248 20.97 5.85 6.58
N ARG A 249 22.19 5.93 7.14
CA ARG A 249 22.49 6.82 8.27
C ARG A 249 22.33 8.29 7.90
N ARG A 250 22.85 8.71 6.77
CA ARG A 250 22.72 10.10 6.29
C ARG A 250 21.27 10.50 6.02
N THR A 251 20.41 9.55 5.64
CA THR A 251 18.96 9.78 5.47
C THR A 251 18.16 9.62 6.76
N GLY A 252 18.83 9.48 7.91
CA GLY A 252 18.21 9.59 9.23
C GLY A 252 17.83 8.28 9.91
N PHE A 253 18.22 7.13 9.36
CA PHE A 253 17.99 5.85 10.05
C PHE A 253 19.07 5.60 11.13
N ILE A 254 18.65 5.03 12.27
CA ILE A 254 19.57 4.39 13.21
C ILE A 254 19.91 3.02 12.64
N VAL A 255 21.10 2.84 12.07
CA VAL A 255 21.48 1.59 11.40
C VAL A 255 22.42 0.75 12.25
N ASP A 256 21.97 -0.44 12.60
CA ASP A 256 22.78 -1.50 13.23
C ASP A 256 23.11 -2.59 12.21
N VAL A 257 24.35 -3.05 12.25
CA VAL A 257 24.82 -4.18 11.41
C VAL A 257 25.28 -5.31 12.31
N ALA A 258 24.72 -6.48 12.11
CA ALA A 258 25.05 -7.70 12.84
C ALA A 258 25.52 -8.79 11.86
N TYR A 259 26.55 -9.53 12.23
CA TYR A 259 27.11 -10.57 11.36
C TYR A 259 26.94 -11.96 11.98
N THR A 260 26.74 -12.96 11.13
CA THR A 260 26.48 -14.34 11.58
C THR A 260 27.67 -15.03 12.25
N ASP A 261 28.89 -14.50 12.11
CA ASP A 261 30.08 -14.97 12.84
C ASP A 261 30.20 -14.38 14.26
N ASP A 262 29.35 -13.40 14.61
CA ASP A 262 29.21 -12.96 15.99
C ASP A 262 28.43 -14.02 16.79
N ALA A 263 28.99 -14.43 17.92
CA ALA A 263 28.40 -15.43 18.79
C ALA A 263 27.00 -15.03 19.33
N ALA A 264 26.73 -13.71 19.44
CA ALA A 264 25.42 -13.21 19.84
C ALA A 264 24.36 -13.40 18.74
N VAL A 265 24.72 -13.44 17.47
CA VAL A 265 23.87 -13.61 16.30
C VAL A 265 23.74 -15.08 15.93
N GLY A 266 24.88 -15.75 15.73
CA GLY A 266 24.97 -17.14 15.33
C GLY A 266 24.56 -17.38 13.87
N THR A 267 24.59 -18.65 13.47
CA THR A 267 24.43 -19.08 12.06
C THR A 267 23.14 -19.84 11.78
N THR A 268 22.33 -20.14 12.79
CA THR A 268 21.09 -20.90 12.61
C THR A 268 19.88 -19.96 12.52
N GLN A 269 18.83 -20.41 11.85
CA GLN A 269 17.56 -19.67 11.78
C GLN A 269 17.08 -19.26 13.19
N THR A 270 17.12 -20.17 14.14
CA THR A 270 16.67 -19.91 15.52
C THR A 270 17.57 -18.89 16.25
N SER A 271 18.89 -18.97 16.11
CA SER A 271 19.79 -18.02 16.78
C SER A 271 19.64 -16.61 16.22
N ILE A 272 19.57 -16.46 14.90
CA ILE A 272 19.36 -15.18 14.23
C ILE A 272 18.00 -14.59 14.61
N ARG A 273 16.92 -15.39 14.59
CA ARG A 273 15.60 -14.96 15.05
C ARG A 273 15.62 -14.47 16.50
N ASN A 274 16.26 -15.21 17.39
CA ASN A 274 16.38 -14.83 18.80
C ASN A 274 17.16 -13.51 18.97
N TYR A 275 18.23 -13.32 18.20
CA TYR A 275 18.97 -12.05 18.19
C TYR A 275 18.10 -10.88 17.76
N ILE A 276 17.36 -11.01 16.64
CA ILE A 276 16.45 -9.97 16.15
C ILE A 276 15.36 -9.68 17.19
N ARG A 277 14.77 -10.73 17.77
CA ARG A 277 13.78 -10.61 18.85
C ARG A 277 14.32 -9.85 20.06
N GLN A 278 15.58 -10.09 20.46
CA GLN A 278 16.23 -9.36 21.56
C GLN A 278 16.36 -7.86 21.26
N GLN A 279 16.58 -7.49 19.99
CA GLN A 279 16.62 -6.08 19.58
C GLN A 279 15.24 -5.41 19.69
N TYR A 280 14.15 -6.17 19.57
CA TYR A 280 12.80 -5.69 19.79
C TYR A 280 12.47 -5.60 21.28
N THR A 281 12.66 -6.69 22.04
CA THR A 281 12.30 -6.74 23.46
C THR A 281 13.18 -5.83 24.33
N GLY A 282 14.39 -5.54 23.90
CA GLY A 282 15.34 -4.63 24.55
C GLY A 282 15.23 -3.17 24.10
N ALA A 283 14.12 -2.79 23.46
CA ALA A 283 13.92 -1.42 22.99
C ALA A 283 13.85 -0.42 24.15
N THR A 284 14.42 0.76 23.92
CA THR A 284 14.35 1.93 24.81
C THR A 284 13.96 3.18 24.01
N SER A 285 13.75 4.31 24.68
CA SER A 285 13.49 5.59 24.04
C SER A 285 14.63 6.05 23.12
N GLU A 286 15.89 5.77 23.53
CA GLU A 286 17.09 6.14 22.78
C GLU A 286 17.42 5.14 21.67
N ARG A 287 16.98 3.89 21.83
CA ARG A 287 17.20 2.81 20.88
C ARG A 287 15.89 2.06 20.63
N PRO A 288 15.02 2.56 19.73
CA PRO A 288 13.73 1.97 19.47
C PRO A 288 13.84 0.57 18.87
N ALA A 289 12.73 -0.19 18.90
CA ALA A 289 12.65 -1.47 18.22
C ALA A 289 12.93 -1.32 16.73
N PRO A 290 13.59 -2.28 16.05
CA PRO A 290 13.79 -2.22 14.61
C PRO A 290 12.46 -2.10 13.86
N THR A 291 12.38 -1.15 12.93
CA THR A 291 11.23 -1.01 12.02
C THR A 291 11.47 -1.80 10.74
N TYR A 292 12.73 -1.83 10.29
CA TYR A 292 13.15 -2.58 9.13
C TYR A 292 14.21 -3.60 9.50
N VAL A 293 14.09 -4.79 8.93
CA VAL A 293 15.08 -5.86 9.02
C VAL A 293 15.49 -6.29 7.61
N LEU A 294 16.76 -6.11 7.26
CA LEU A 294 17.32 -6.58 6.01
C LEU A 294 18.22 -7.79 6.26
N LEU A 295 17.92 -8.91 5.59
CA LEU A 295 18.72 -10.11 5.59
C LEU A 295 19.66 -10.11 4.38
N ILE A 296 20.97 -10.19 4.60
CA ILE A 296 21.97 -10.21 3.50
C ILE A 296 22.61 -11.58 3.41
N GLY A 297 22.20 -12.33 2.40
CA GLY A 297 22.63 -13.71 2.10
C GLY A 297 21.49 -14.55 1.54
N ASP A 298 21.82 -15.59 0.84
CA ASP A 298 20.90 -16.64 0.39
C ASP A 298 20.62 -17.64 1.55
N VAL A 299 19.79 -18.65 1.36
CA VAL A 299 19.41 -19.61 2.41
C VAL A 299 20.61 -20.34 3.02
N ALA A 300 21.67 -20.55 2.26
CA ALA A 300 22.91 -21.13 2.75
C ALA A 300 23.70 -20.18 3.68
N GLN A 301 23.54 -18.88 3.52
CA GLN A 301 24.20 -17.82 4.30
C GLN A 301 23.34 -17.35 5.48
N ILE A 302 22.03 -17.19 5.26
CA ILE A 302 21.01 -16.81 6.25
C ILE A 302 19.84 -17.79 6.10
N PRO A 303 19.80 -18.87 6.90
CA PRO A 303 18.81 -19.95 6.75
C PRO A 303 17.38 -19.43 6.97
N ALA A 304 16.48 -19.74 6.03
CA ALA A 304 15.05 -19.46 6.17
C ALA A 304 14.30 -20.59 6.89
N LYS A 305 13.11 -20.33 7.37
CA LYS A 305 12.23 -21.35 7.97
C LYS A 305 11.56 -22.17 6.87
N THR A 306 11.69 -23.51 6.97
CA THR A 306 10.98 -24.42 6.06
C THR A 306 9.59 -24.76 6.59
N TYR A 307 8.62 -24.74 5.71
CA TYR A 307 7.24 -25.19 5.92
C TYR A 307 6.86 -26.26 4.90
N SER A 308 5.76 -26.98 5.15
CA SER A 308 5.16 -27.93 4.22
C SER A 308 3.69 -27.65 4.04
N ASP A 309 3.21 -27.79 2.80
CA ASP A 309 1.81 -27.70 2.45
C ASP A 309 1.50 -28.67 1.29
N GLY A 310 0.50 -29.55 1.50
CA GLY A 310 0.08 -30.52 0.47
C GLY A 310 1.19 -31.47 -0.03
N GLY A 311 2.23 -31.71 0.76
CA GLY A 311 3.38 -32.54 0.39
C GLY A 311 4.55 -31.78 -0.24
N ASP A 312 4.39 -30.52 -0.60
CA ASP A 312 5.44 -29.63 -1.07
C ASP A 312 6.11 -28.87 0.08
N SER A 313 7.40 -28.59 -0.02
CA SER A 313 8.14 -27.76 0.92
C SER A 313 8.42 -26.39 0.33
N PHE A 314 8.44 -25.38 1.19
CA PHE A 314 8.81 -24.01 0.83
C PHE A 314 9.45 -23.29 2.01
N VAL A 315 10.14 -22.20 1.74
CA VAL A 315 10.83 -21.40 2.76
C VAL A 315 10.17 -20.06 2.97
N SER A 316 10.38 -19.51 4.17
CA SER A 316 9.86 -18.22 4.57
C SER A 316 10.81 -17.48 5.50
N ASP A 317 10.90 -16.17 5.32
CA ASP A 317 11.61 -15.27 6.22
C ASP A 317 10.70 -14.68 7.32
N LEU A 318 9.40 -14.95 7.28
CA LEU A 318 8.41 -14.42 8.22
C LEU A 318 8.80 -14.56 9.69
N GLU A 319 9.35 -15.72 10.05
CA GLU A 319 9.75 -16.02 11.43
C GLU A 319 10.79 -15.03 12.00
N TYR A 320 11.56 -14.37 11.15
CA TYR A 320 12.48 -13.31 11.54
C TYR A 320 11.80 -12.03 11.98
N ALA A 321 10.55 -11.84 11.59
CA ALA A 321 9.75 -10.65 11.88
C ALA A 321 8.64 -10.90 12.90
N CYS A 322 8.31 -12.14 13.27
CA CYS A 322 7.28 -12.47 14.27
C CYS A 322 7.93 -12.76 15.62
N TRP A 323 7.77 -11.84 16.58
CA TRP A 323 8.52 -11.89 17.84
C TRP A 323 7.65 -12.05 19.07
N THR A 324 6.40 -11.61 19.00
CA THR A 324 5.56 -11.41 20.19
C THR A 324 4.82 -12.63 20.64
N SER A 325 4.49 -13.57 19.78
CA SER A 325 3.76 -14.79 20.21
C SER A 325 3.85 -15.93 19.18
N THR A 326 2.81 -16.73 19.13
CA THR A 326 2.63 -17.82 18.17
C THR A 326 1.82 -17.38 16.94
N ASP A 327 1.54 -16.08 16.79
CA ASP A 327 0.87 -15.55 15.61
C ASP A 327 1.81 -15.48 14.38
N ASN A 328 1.25 -15.16 13.22
CA ASN A 328 2.00 -15.00 11.99
C ASN A 328 1.99 -13.53 11.52
N ILE A 329 1.76 -12.58 12.42
CA ILE A 329 1.73 -11.15 12.11
C ILE A 329 3.13 -10.56 12.34
N PRO A 330 3.74 -9.92 11.35
CA PRO A 330 5.08 -9.34 11.53
C PRO A 330 5.08 -8.12 12.46
N ASP A 331 6.12 -8.00 13.28
CA ASP A 331 6.39 -6.86 14.16
C ASP A 331 7.32 -5.82 13.50
N CYS A 332 7.83 -6.10 12.31
CA CYS A 332 8.65 -5.21 11.50
C CYS A 332 8.47 -5.49 10.01
N TYR A 333 8.88 -4.55 9.17
CA TYR A 333 9.05 -4.80 7.75
C TYR A 333 10.38 -5.51 7.50
N TYR A 334 10.37 -6.55 6.67
CA TYR A 334 11.55 -7.34 6.37
C TYR A 334 11.74 -7.55 4.87
N GLY A 335 12.99 -7.75 4.48
CA GLY A 335 13.36 -8.04 3.11
C GLY A 335 14.71 -8.75 3.03
N ARG A 336 15.07 -9.20 1.85
CA ARG A 336 16.28 -9.97 1.62
C ARG A 336 17.05 -9.47 0.42
N PHE A 337 18.35 -9.18 0.61
CA PHE A 337 19.33 -9.19 -0.46
C PHE A 337 19.88 -10.61 -0.57
N SER A 338 19.23 -11.42 -1.39
CA SER A 338 19.63 -12.82 -1.57
C SER A 338 20.92 -12.91 -2.40
N ALA A 339 21.99 -13.43 -1.81
CA ALA A 339 23.30 -13.56 -2.45
C ALA A 339 24.12 -14.67 -1.82
N GLN A 340 24.83 -15.44 -2.65
CA GLN A 340 25.81 -16.45 -2.25
C GLN A 340 27.24 -15.93 -2.38
N THR A 341 27.44 -14.87 -3.16
CA THR A 341 28.73 -14.26 -3.43
C THR A 341 28.62 -12.75 -3.48
N SER A 342 29.75 -12.05 -3.29
CA SER A 342 29.79 -10.59 -3.44
C SER A 342 29.39 -10.13 -4.85
N THR A 343 29.66 -10.91 -5.88
CA THR A 343 29.23 -10.60 -7.25
C THR A 343 27.72 -10.58 -7.41
N GLN A 344 26.98 -11.38 -6.60
CA GLN A 344 25.53 -11.36 -6.58
C GLN A 344 24.96 -10.25 -5.67
N LEU A 345 25.69 -9.85 -4.62
CA LEU A 345 25.27 -8.78 -3.72
C LEU A 345 25.46 -7.38 -4.34
N THR A 346 26.61 -7.15 -4.96
CA THR A 346 26.97 -5.83 -5.50
C THR A 346 25.88 -5.19 -6.36
N PRO A 347 25.28 -5.85 -7.36
CA PRO A 347 24.21 -5.23 -8.17
C PRO A 347 22.96 -4.88 -7.37
N GLN A 348 22.65 -5.58 -6.30
CA GLN A 348 21.51 -5.27 -5.45
C GLN A 348 21.75 -3.98 -4.66
N VAL A 349 22.92 -3.85 -4.06
CA VAL A 349 23.36 -2.65 -3.32
C VAL A 349 23.46 -1.43 -4.24
N GLU A 350 24.16 -1.56 -5.36
CA GLU A 350 24.39 -0.46 -6.30
C GLU A 350 23.09 0.06 -6.93
N LYS A 351 22.19 -0.85 -7.33
CA LYS A 351 20.89 -0.44 -7.88
C LYS A 351 20.02 0.25 -6.84
N THR A 352 20.02 -0.24 -5.61
CA THR A 352 19.26 0.41 -4.52
C THR A 352 19.77 1.81 -4.25
N LEU A 353 21.09 1.99 -4.14
CA LEU A 353 21.70 3.31 -3.93
C LEU A 353 21.38 4.28 -5.07
N MET A 354 21.58 3.83 -6.31
CA MET A 354 21.27 4.62 -7.49
C MET A 354 19.79 5.03 -7.54
N TYR A 355 18.90 4.09 -7.21
CA TYR A 355 17.45 4.29 -7.21
C TYR A 355 17.02 5.28 -6.12
N GLU A 356 17.46 5.08 -4.89
CA GLU A 356 17.10 5.96 -3.78
C GLU A 356 17.70 7.36 -3.90
N ARG A 357 18.89 7.49 -4.50
CA ARG A 357 19.54 8.79 -4.79
C ARG A 357 18.96 9.50 -6.01
N TYR A 358 18.05 8.87 -6.73
CA TYR A 358 17.48 9.38 -7.99
C TYR A 358 18.56 9.67 -9.06
N GLU A 359 19.57 8.82 -9.16
CA GLU A 359 20.71 8.99 -10.08
C GLU A 359 20.43 8.40 -11.48
N PHE A 360 19.27 8.73 -12.06
CA PHE A 360 18.88 8.27 -13.39
C PHE A 360 19.29 9.26 -14.48
N PRO A 361 20.04 8.82 -15.53
CA PRO A 361 20.32 9.69 -16.67
C PRO A 361 19.06 10.11 -17.43
N ASP A 362 18.06 9.25 -17.46
CA ASP A 362 16.74 9.48 -18.06
C ASP A 362 15.66 8.85 -17.18
N PRO A 363 15.00 9.66 -16.30
CA PRO A 363 14.00 9.16 -15.38
C PRO A 363 12.60 8.97 -16.02
N SER A 364 12.42 9.23 -17.29
CA SER A 364 11.10 9.17 -17.96
C SER A 364 10.44 7.80 -17.90
N PHE A 365 11.21 6.73 -17.71
CA PHE A 365 10.69 5.38 -17.53
C PHE A 365 9.87 5.21 -16.24
N LEU A 366 10.08 6.09 -15.25
CA LEU A 366 9.33 6.07 -13.98
C LEU A 366 7.84 6.43 -14.18
N ASP A 367 7.51 7.16 -15.24
CA ASP A 367 6.12 7.49 -15.59
C ASP A 367 5.40 6.31 -16.27
N ARG A 368 6.06 5.17 -16.38
CA ARG A 368 5.48 3.99 -17.04
C ARG A 368 5.16 2.92 -16.01
N ALA A 369 3.91 2.48 -15.98
CA ALA A 369 3.47 1.27 -15.32
C ALA A 369 3.11 0.20 -16.37
N VAL A 370 3.43 -1.06 -16.08
CA VAL A 370 3.06 -2.20 -16.90
C VAL A 370 2.23 -3.17 -16.08
N LEU A 371 0.98 -3.33 -16.47
CA LEU A 371 0.01 -4.20 -15.81
C LEU A 371 -0.24 -5.41 -16.68
N ILE A 372 -0.07 -6.61 -16.16
CA ILE A 372 -0.14 -7.86 -16.92
C ILE A 372 -1.15 -8.80 -16.28
N ALA A 373 -2.33 -8.89 -16.86
CA ALA A 373 -3.28 -9.95 -16.60
C ALA A 373 -2.94 -11.14 -17.49
N GLY A 374 -2.26 -12.13 -16.94
CA GLY A 374 -1.81 -13.28 -17.72
C GLY A 374 -2.96 -14.25 -18.05
N VAL A 375 -2.72 -15.13 -19.00
CA VAL A 375 -3.69 -16.10 -19.53
C VAL A 375 -3.73 -17.35 -18.65
N ASP A 376 -4.94 -17.85 -18.35
CA ASP A 376 -5.16 -19.16 -17.73
C ASP A 376 -5.19 -20.24 -18.82
N GLY A 377 -4.02 -20.73 -19.21
CA GLY A 377 -3.77 -21.50 -20.44
C GLY A 377 -4.06 -22.99 -20.37
N GLY A 378 -5.00 -23.48 -19.53
CA GLY A 378 -5.02 -24.94 -19.48
C GLY A 378 -6.25 -25.65 -18.93
N ASN A 379 -7.20 -24.97 -18.38
CA ASN A 379 -8.40 -25.59 -17.84
C ASN A 379 -9.62 -24.69 -17.99
N SER A 380 -10.75 -25.29 -18.17
CA SER A 380 -12.12 -24.80 -18.20
C SER A 380 -12.53 -23.63 -17.29
N GLY A 381 -11.60 -22.96 -16.64
CA GLY A 381 -11.85 -21.84 -15.76
C GLY A 381 -11.21 -20.58 -16.34
N ASP A 382 -12.01 -19.61 -16.69
CA ASP A 382 -11.59 -18.29 -17.15
C ASP A 382 -10.99 -17.43 -16.00
N HIS A 383 -10.06 -18.01 -15.17
CA HIS A 383 -9.55 -17.31 -14.01
C HIS A 383 -8.65 -16.12 -14.37
N GLY A 384 -7.94 -16.18 -15.49
CA GLY A 384 -7.27 -15.00 -16.04
C GLY A 384 -8.28 -13.88 -16.28
N TYR A 385 -9.41 -14.22 -16.91
CA TYR A 385 -10.49 -13.29 -17.23
C TYR A 385 -11.29 -12.83 -16.00
N THR A 386 -11.57 -13.73 -15.04
CA THR A 386 -12.42 -13.42 -13.88
C THR A 386 -11.69 -12.90 -12.66
N HIS A 387 -10.33 -13.00 -12.62
CA HIS A 387 -9.50 -12.59 -11.49
C HIS A 387 -8.38 -11.65 -11.90
N ALA A 388 -7.51 -12.05 -12.83
CA ALA A 388 -6.36 -11.23 -13.22
C ALA A 388 -6.77 -9.96 -13.97
N ASP A 389 -7.67 -10.05 -14.96
CA ASP A 389 -8.17 -8.88 -15.70
C ASP A 389 -8.80 -7.85 -14.77
N PRO A 390 -9.79 -8.19 -13.90
CA PRO A 390 -10.38 -7.21 -12.99
C PRO A 390 -9.38 -6.60 -12.01
N THR A 391 -8.36 -7.35 -11.58
CA THR A 391 -7.31 -6.84 -10.70
C THR A 391 -6.49 -5.75 -11.39
N MET A 392 -6.08 -5.98 -12.63
CA MET A 392 -5.32 -4.99 -13.41
C MET A 392 -6.20 -3.81 -13.83
N ASP A 393 -7.46 -4.06 -14.20
CA ASP A 393 -8.45 -3.01 -14.47
C ASP A 393 -8.66 -2.09 -13.26
N TYR A 394 -8.69 -2.66 -12.05
CA TYR A 394 -8.80 -1.89 -10.82
C TYR A 394 -7.62 -0.93 -10.65
N ALA A 395 -6.39 -1.44 -10.80
CA ALA A 395 -5.18 -0.62 -10.69
C ALA A 395 -5.14 0.47 -11.77
N ALA A 396 -5.42 0.11 -13.02
CA ALA A 396 -5.42 1.06 -14.12
C ALA A 396 -6.47 2.15 -13.94
N LYS A 397 -7.70 1.77 -13.59
CA LYS A 397 -8.82 2.70 -13.47
C LYS A 397 -8.69 3.66 -12.29
N ASN A 398 -8.25 3.15 -11.13
CA ASN A 398 -8.26 3.95 -9.92
C ASN A 398 -6.95 4.73 -9.70
N TYR A 399 -5.82 4.26 -10.25
CA TYR A 399 -4.51 4.81 -9.89
C TYR A 399 -3.66 5.24 -11.08
N VAL A 400 -3.79 4.60 -12.23
CA VAL A 400 -2.88 4.77 -13.35
C VAL A 400 -3.53 5.47 -14.54
N ASN A 401 -4.84 5.54 -14.57
CA ASN A 401 -5.64 6.12 -15.63
C ASN A 401 -5.38 7.63 -15.85
N GLY A 402 -5.05 8.38 -14.82
CA GLY A 402 -4.68 9.79 -14.92
C GLY A 402 -5.82 10.76 -15.31
N ASP A 403 -7.06 10.29 -15.50
CA ASP A 403 -8.15 11.18 -15.92
C ASP A 403 -8.72 12.04 -14.79
N GLY A 404 -8.34 11.82 -13.55
CA GLY A 404 -8.59 12.66 -12.37
C GLY A 404 -10.02 13.13 -12.12
N LYS A 405 -10.98 12.69 -12.97
CA LYS A 405 -12.32 13.27 -13.02
C LYS A 405 -13.24 12.81 -11.91
N ASN A 406 -12.94 11.71 -11.24
CA ASN A 406 -13.83 11.13 -10.24
C ASN A 406 -13.15 10.81 -8.91
N GLN A 407 -11.94 11.32 -8.67
CA GLN A 407 -11.21 11.03 -7.45
C GLN A 407 -11.02 12.29 -6.62
N PRO A 408 -11.61 12.38 -5.42
CA PRO A 408 -11.33 13.47 -4.48
C PRO A 408 -9.83 13.47 -4.14
N GLY A 409 -9.13 14.57 -4.41
CA GLY A 409 -7.72 14.68 -4.14
C GLY A 409 -6.81 14.10 -5.22
N GLY A 410 -7.31 13.97 -6.46
CA GLY A 410 -6.64 13.37 -7.61
C GLY A 410 -5.13 13.41 -7.53
N SER A 411 -4.53 12.23 -7.46
CA SER A 411 -3.10 12.12 -7.23
C SER A 411 -2.32 12.68 -8.39
N ASP A 412 -1.24 13.34 -8.09
CA ASP A 412 -0.21 13.69 -9.06
C ASP A 412 0.59 12.47 -9.55
N PHE A 413 0.33 11.28 -8.95
CA PHE A 413 0.90 10.02 -9.39
C PHE A 413 0.36 9.73 -10.78
N TYR A 414 1.10 9.39 -11.73
CA TYR A 414 0.70 8.98 -13.08
C TYR A 414 -0.26 9.89 -13.85
N LYS A 415 -0.51 11.13 -13.45
CA LYS A 415 -1.37 12.06 -14.18
C LYS A 415 -1.02 12.16 -15.66
N TYR A 416 0.25 11.88 -16.01
CA TYR A 416 0.79 11.88 -17.38
C TYR A 416 1.50 10.57 -17.72
N ALA A 417 1.37 9.52 -16.90
CA ALA A 417 2.05 8.26 -17.14
C ALA A 417 1.45 7.52 -18.33
N THR A 418 2.31 6.87 -19.10
CA THR A 418 1.87 5.91 -20.11
C THR A 418 1.72 4.56 -19.45
N VAL A 419 0.51 4.01 -19.48
CA VAL A 419 0.20 2.69 -18.95
C VAL A 419 -0.04 1.72 -20.07
N THR A 420 0.56 0.54 -19.96
CA THR A 420 0.29 -0.56 -20.87
C THR A 420 -0.32 -1.71 -20.07
N GLU A 421 -1.55 -2.06 -20.38
CA GLU A 421 -2.26 -3.17 -19.78
C GLU A 421 -2.37 -4.32 -20.77
N TYR A 422 -1.88 -5.49 -20.39
CA TYR A 422 -2.01 -6.74 -21.14
C TYR A 422 -3.04 -7.62 -20.46
N LYS A 423 -4.14 -7.91 -21.15
CA LYS A 423 -5.23 -8.69 -20.58
C LYS A 423 -5.88 -9.63 -21.59
N ASN A 424 -6.61 -10.61 -21.08
CA ASN A 424 -7.24 -11.66 -21.88
C ASN A 424 -8.41 -11.15 -22.73
N ASN A 425 -9.05 -10.07 -22.31
CA ASN A 425 -10.23 -9.54 -22.99
C ASN A 425 -10.13 -8.04 -23.20
N THR A 426 -10.25 -7.59 -24.45
CA THR A 426 -10.22 -6.18 -24.84
C THR A 426 -11.59 -5.52 -24.89
N SER A 427 -12.67 -6.22 -24.52
CA SER A 427 -14.02 -5.66 -24.57
C SER A 427 -14.28 -4.59 -23.49
N ILE A 428 -13.45 -4.51 -22.44
CA ILE A 428 -13.57 -3.50 -21.41
C ILE A 428 -12.94 -2.20 -21.90
N ASN A 429 -13.79 -1.20 -22.14
CA ASN A 429 -13.35 0.13 -22.51
C ASN A 429 -12.93 0.90 -21.26
N MET A 430 -11.64 1.18 -21.13
CA MET A 430 -11.08 1.92 -20.00
C MET A 430 -11.40 3.42 -20.05
N ASN A 431 -11.84 3.96 -21.20
CA ASN A 431 -12.03 5.41 -21.42
C ASN A 431 -10.82 6.27 -20.99
N ALA A 432 -9.63 5.68 -21.04
CA ALA A 432 -8.40 6.32 -20.61
C ALA A 432 -7.51 6.59 -21.82
N THR A 433 -7.05 7.81 -21.99
CA THR A 433 -6.22 8.21 -23.14
C THR A 433 -4.77 7.78 -22.98
N ASN A 434 -4.34 7.48 -21.78
CA ASN A 434 -2.96 7.11 -21.44
C ASN A 434 -2.76 5.61 -21.16
N VAL A 435 -3.81 4.80 -21.31
CA VAL A 435 -3.76 3.35 -21.13
C VAL A 435 -3.85 2.66 -22.49
N THR A 436 -2.84 1.86 -22.82
CA THR A 436 -2.85 0.98 -23.99
C THR A 436 -3.26 -0.42 -23.55
N VAL A 437 -4.46 -0.84 -23.92
CA VAL A 437 -5.00 -2.17 -23.64
C VAL A 437 -4.70 -3.11 -24.79
N LYS A 438 -4.11 -4.27 -24.48
CA LYS A 438 -3.83 -5.33 -25.45
C LYS A 438 -4.40 -6.67 -24.98
N SER A 439 -4.79 -7.52 -25.92
CA SER A 439 -5.22 -8.89 -25.67
C SER A 439 -4.27 -9.88 -26.31
N ASN A 440 -4.22 -11.09 -25.80
CA ASN A 440 -3.38 -12.22 -26.15
C ASN A 440 -1.94 -12.11 -25.62
N SER A 441 -1.18 -13.18 -25.71
CA SER A 441 0.19 -13.23 -25.18
C SER A 441 1.16 -12.49 -26.09
N PHE A 442 1.85 -11.50 -25.54
CA PHE A 442 2.83 -10.68 -26.25
C PHE A 442 4.18 -10.73 -25.52
N ASP A 443 4.76 -11.93 -25.41
CA ASP A 443 6.02 -12.12 -24.68
C ASP A 443 7.13 -11.18 -25.14
N SER A 444 7.28 -11.00 -26.45
CA SER A 444 8.29 -10.10 -27.00
C SER A 444 8.02 -8.62 -26.70
N GLU A 445 6.75 -8.21 -26.64
CA GLU A 445 6.37 -6.82 -26.30
C GLU A 445 6.61 -6.52 -24.83
N ILE A 446 6.26 -7.45 -23.91
CA ILE A 446 6.54 -7.29 -22.47
C ILE A 446 8.03 -7.16 -22.23
N ARG A 447 8.85 -8.00 -22.88
CA ARG A 447 10.32 -7.88 -22.82
C ARG A 447 10.82 -6.56 -23.37
N SER A 448 10.25 -6.09 -24.51
CA SER A 448 10.59 -4.79 -25.09
C SER A 448 10.23 -3.63 -24.17
N LEU A 449 9.05 -3.66 -23.54
CA LEU A 449 8.66 -2.65 -22.55
C LEU A 449 9.61 -2.63 -21.37
N TYR A 450 10.02 -3.79 -20.89
CA TYR A 450 10.94 -3.87 -19.78
C TYR A 450 12.35 -3.39 -20.15
N VAL A 451 12.82 -3.64 -21.36
CA VAL A 451 14.07 -3.07 -21.89
C VAL A 451 14.01 -1.54 -21.95
N ASN A 452 12.87 -0.99 -22.32
CA ASN A 452 12.64 0.47 -22.32
C ASN A 452 12.50 1.06 -20.91
N GLY A 453 12.35 0.20 -19.91
CA GLY A 453 12.17 0.56 -18.50
C GLY A 453 10.71 0.78 -18.12
N ALA A 454 10.41 0.45 -16.87
CA ALA A 454 9.15 0.75 -16.19
C ALA A 454 9.43 1.05 -14.72
N GLY A 455 8.75 2.06 -14.17
CA GLY A 455 8.82 2.39 -12.75
C GLY A 455 8.18 1.31 -11.90
N TRP A 456 7.08 0.74 -12.41
CA TRP A 456 6.33 -0.30 -11.74
C TRP A 456 5.76 -1.31 -12.72
N MET A 457 5.84 -2.60 -12.37
CA MET A 457 5.30 -3.69 -13.18
C MET A 457 4.61 -4.70 -12.26
N ASN A 458 3.38 -5.09 -12.59
CA ASN A 458 2.66 -6.14 -11.87
C ASN A 458 2.12 -7.18 -12.85
N TYR A 459 2.36 -8.44 -12.49
CA TYR A 459 1.88 -9.62 -13.19
C TYR A 459 0.97 -10.44 -12.28
N SER A 460 -0.16 -10.93 -12.79
CA SER A 460 -1.03 -11.88 -12.10
C SER A 460 -1.48 -12.97 -13.04
N ALA A 461 -0.97 -14.17 -12.87
CA ALA A 461 -1.40 -15.44 -13.47
C ALA A 461 -0.52 -16.60 -12.98
N HIS A 462 -0.28 -17.59 -13.87
CA HIS A 462 0.59 -18.72 -13.61
C HIS A 462 2.07 -18.31 -13.56
N GLY A 463 2.83 -18.95 -12.71
CA GLY A 463 4.28 -18.78 -12.60
C GLY A 463 4.97 -20.08 -12.23
N GLY A 464 6.24 -20.12 -12.51
CA GLY A 464 7.19 -21.14 -12.11
C GLY A 464 8.29 -20.53 -11.25
N HIS A 465 9.18 -21.41 -10.80
CA HIS A 465 10.35 -21.02 -10.04
C HIS A 465 11.22 -19.98 -10.79
N ASP A 466 11.34 -20.09 -12.10
CA ASP A 466 12.25 -19.32 -12.94
C ASP A 466 11.54 -18.38 -13.94
N SER A 467 10.20 -18.24 -13.85
CA SER A 467 9.45 -17.48 -14.85
C SER A 467 8.05 -17.09 -14.42
N TRP A 468 7.53 -16.04 -15.05
CA TRP A 468 6.12 -15.86 -15.35
C TRP A 468 5.79 -16.73 -16.56
N SER A 469 4.61 -17.34 -16.58
CA SER A 469 4.33 -18.38 -17.58
C SER A 469 3.70 -17.86 -18.86
N ILE A 470 2.62 -17.09 -18.77
CA ILE A 470 1.88 -16.60 -19.94
C ILE A 470 1.34 -15.18 -19.64
N PRO A 471 1.87 -14.14 -20.27
CA PRO A 471 3.02 -14.13 -21.19
C PRO A 471 4.33 -14.55 -20.52
N GLU A 472 5.20 -15.25 -21.26
CA GLU A 472 6.45 -15.75 -20.70
C GLU A 472 7.49 -14.65 -20.48
N PHE A 473 8.00 -14.59 -19.24
CA PHE A 473 9.17 -13.80 -18.88
C PHE A 473 10.03 -14.60 -17.91
N SER A 474 11.15 -15.15 -18.37
CA SER A 474 11.95 -16.14 -17.64
C SER A 474 13.36 -15.66 -17.31
N ASN A 475 14.06 -16.42 -16.46
CA ASN A 475 15.45 -16.19 -16.11
C ASN A 475 16.37 -16.07 -17.34
N SER A 476 16.09 -16.81 -18.41
CA SER A 476 16.83 -16.70 -19.68
C SER A 476 16.61 -15.33 -20.35
N HIS A 477 15.42 -14.79 -20.24
CA HIS A 477 15.11 -13.45 -20.74
C HIS A 477 15.76 -12.36 -19.86
N VAL A 478 15.75 -12.53 -18.53
CA VAL A 478 16.44 -11.61 -17.60
C VAL A 478 17.95 -11.61 -17.89
N ALA A 479 18.56 -12.73 -18.20
CA ALA A 479 19.98 -12.81 -18.53
C ALA A 479 20.35 -11.95 -19.76
N SER A 480 19.43 -11.74 -20.69
CA SER A 480 19.60 -10.92 -21.89
C SER A 480 19.08 -9.48 -21.76
N LEU A 481 18.50 -9.09 -20.61
CA LEU A 481 17.99 -7.74 -20.40
C LEU A 481 19.08 -6.67 -20.55
N ASN A 482 18.71 -5.60 -21.22
CA ASN A 482 19.53 -4.40 -21.40
C ASN A 482 18.72 -3.13 -21.02
N ASN A 483 18.05 -3.16 -19.88
CA ASN A 483 17.34 -2.00 -19.31
C ASN A 483 18.27 -1.18 -18.39
N SER A 484 19.52 -0.98 -18.81
CA SER A 484 20.53 -0.32 -17.99
C SER A 484 20.06 1.03 -17.47
N LYS A 485 20.07 1.17 -16.13
CA LYS A 485 19.65 2.38 -15.39
C LYS A 485 18.17 2.75 -15.59
N LYS A 486 17.34 1.80 -16.04
CA LYS A 486 15.88 1.95 -16.23
C LYS A 486 15.14 0.79 -15.57
N PHE A 487 15.28 0.66 -14.26
CA PHE A 487 14.73 -0.42 -13.47
C PHE A 487 13.83 0.11 -12.35
N GLY A 488 12.70 -0.53 -12.15
CA GLY A 488 11.73 -0.24 -11.11
C GLY A 488 11.46 -1.44 -10.20
N VAL A 489 10.31 -1.41 -9.52
CA VAL A 489 9.80 -2.49 -8.68
C VAL A 489 8.88 -3.39 -9.49
N MET A 490 8.96 -4.70 -9.26
CA MET A 490 8.10 -5.70 -9.90
C MET A 490 7.34 -6.51 -8.87
N ILE A 491 6.10 -6.85 -9.19
CA ILE A 491 5.23 -7.70 -8.36
C ILE A 491 4.76 -8.88 -9.21
N GLY A 492 5.01 -10.09 -8.71
CA GLY A 492 4.52 -11.34 -9.29
C GLY A 492 3.48 -11.99 -8.39
N ASN A 493 2.20 -11.71 -8.65
CA ASN A 493 1.10 -12.44 -8.05
C ASN A 493 0.95 -13.79 -8.79
N CYS A 494 1.91 -14.68 -8.59
CA CYS A 494 2.02 -15.97 -9.27
C CYS A 494 2.80 -16.98 -8.43
N CYS A 495 2.66 -18.26 -8.77
CA CYS A 495 3.30 -19.35 -8.07
C CYS A 495 4.83 -19.28 -8.19
N LEU A 496 5.53 -19.66 -7.12
CA LEU A 496 6.93 -20.06 -7.06
C LEU A 496 7.98 -19.04 -7.50
N SER A 497 7.60 -17.89 -8.04
CA SER A 497 8.55 -16.90 -8.59
C SER A 497 9.49 -16.27 -7.56
N GLY A 498 9.19 -16.46 -6.29
CA GLY A 498 10.00 -16.11 -5.13
C GLY A 498 10.47 -17.33 -4.32
N LYS A 499 10.55 -18.55 -4.89
CA LYS A 499 11.00 -19.76 -4.21
C LYS A 499 12.53 -19.80 -4.13
N PHE A 500 13.10 -19.17 -3.12
CA PHE A 500 14.54 -18.88 -2.99
C PHE A 500 15.35 -19.97 -2.26
N ASP A 501 14.82 -21.19 -2.09
CA ASP A 501 15.51 -22.35 -1.48
C ASP A 501 16.06 -23.35 -2.53
N GLU A 502 15.96 -23.02 -3.80
CA GLU A 502 16.47 -23.82 -4.91
C GLU A 502 17.58 -23.06 -5.68
N SER A 503 17.80 -23.38 -6.94
CA SER A 503 18.58 -22.52 -7.84
C SER A 503 17.94 -21.14 -7.94
N ALA A 504 18.66 -20.12 -8.41
CA ALA A 504 18.14 -18.73 -8.42
C ALA A 504 16.73 -18.64 -8.99
N CYS A 505 15.76 -18.23 -8.15
CA CYS A 505 14.39 -18.01 -8.59
C CYS A 505 14.27 -16.73 -9.44
N PHE A 506 13.11 -16.53 -10.05
CA PHE A 506 12.89 -15.38 -10.95
C PHE A 506 13.16 -14.03 -10.25
N GLY A 507 12.63 -13.84 -9.03
CA GLY A 507 12.88 -12.63 -8.25
C GLY A 507 14.36 -12.38 -7.96
N GLU A 508 15.11 -13.41 -7.57
CA GLU A 508 16.54 -13.31 -7.32
C GLU A 508 17.32 -12.96 -8.59
N THR A 509 16.99 -13.59 -9.71
CA THR A 509 17.67 -13.34 -10.98
C THR A 509 17.50 -11.89 -11.42
N LEU A 510 16.32 -11.29 -11.23
CA LEU A 510 16.07 -9.87 -11.50
C LEU A 510 16.95 -8.94 -10.65
N LEU A 511 17.06 -9.22 -9.35
CA LEU A 511 17.86 -8.38 -8.46
C LEU A 511 19.35 -8.56 -8.63
N ARG A 512 19.79 -9.80 -8.91
CA ARG A 512 21.22 -10.17 -9.11
C ARG A 512 21.76 -9.73 -10.48
N ARG A 513 20.90 -9.29 -11.42
CA ARG A 513 21.32 -8.84 -12.75
C ARG A 513 22.24 -7.61 -12.63
N ASN A 514 23.44 -7.71 -13.22
CA ASN A 514 24.50 -6.69 -13.18
C ASN A 514 24.25 -5.55 -14.18
N ASN A 515 25.23 -4.64 -14.32
CA ASN A 515 25.22 -3.50 -15.25
C ASN A 515 24.00 -2.58 -15.08
N TYR A 516 23.52 -2.43 -13.85
CA TYR A 516 22.29 -1.66 -13.53
C TYR A 516 21.09 -2.10 -14.37
N CYS A 517 20.94 -3.40 -14.59
CA CYS A 517 19.80 -4.01 -15.27
C CYS A 517 18.95 -4.83 -14.28
N GLY A 518 17.81 -5.35 -14.74
CA GLY A 518 16.87 -6.13 -13.93
C GLY A 518 15.92 -5.23 -13.15
N ALA A 519 15.67 -5.53 -11.90
CA ALA A 519 14.79 -4.78 -10.99
C ALA A 519 15.55 -4.32 -9.73
N VAL A 520 14.99 -3.32 -9.02
CA VAL A 520 15.51 -2.85 -7.72
C VAL A 520 14.81 -3.54 -6.55
N GLY A 521 13.57 -3.99 -6.74
CA GLY A 521 12.78 -4.75 -5.79
C GLY A 521 11.85 -5.71 -6.50
N TYR A 522 11.57 -6.84 -5.87
CA TYR A 522 10.63 -7.84 -6.36
C TYR A 522 9.76 -8.33 -5.19
N ILE A 523 8.44 -8.42 -5.42
CA ILE A 523 7.51 -9.07 -4.50
C ILE A 523 6.96 -10.31 -5.18
N GLY A 524 7.05 -11.48 -4.52
CA GLY A 524 6.55 -12.73 -5.10
C GLY A 524 6.43 -13.86 -4.10
N GLY A 525 5.72 -14.91 -4.51
CA GLY A 525 5.43 -16.07 -3.68
C GLY A 525 6.54 -17.10 -3.68
N SER A 526 6.96 -17.59 -2.49
CA SER A 526 7.89 -18.73 -2.34
C SER A 526 7.20 -20.09 -2.50
N SER A 527 5.88 -20.11 -2.66
CA SER A 527 5.08 -21.31 -2.89
C SER A 527 3.95 -21.02 -3.88
N TYR A 528 2.99 -21.94 -3.98
CA TYR A 528 1.84 -21.80 -4.88
C TYR A 528 0.91 -20.70 -4.40
N THR A 529 0.39 -19.89 -5.33
CA THR A 529 -0.58 -18.84 -5.04
C THR A 529 -1.98 -19.21 -5.56
N TYR A 530 -2.98 -18.46 -5.12
CA TYR A 530 -4.38 -18.74 -5.39
C TYR A 530 -5.04 -17.53 -6.04
N TRP A 531 -5.98 -17.78 -6.96
CA TRP A 531 -6.61 -16.73 -7.75
C TRP A 531 -7.37 -15.71 -6.90
N GLY A 532 -8.20 -16.17 -5.97
CA GLY A 532 -9.00 -15.31 -5.11
C GLY A 532 -8.17 -14.49 -4.13
N GLU A 533 -7.22 -15.15 -3.49
CA GLU A 533 -6.35 -14.52 -2.49
C GLU A 533 -5.42 -13.47 -3.10
N ASP A 534 -4.95 -13.66 -4.34
CA ASP A 534 -4.15 -12.65 -5.03
C ASP A 534 -4.99 -11.41 -5.40
N VAL A 535 -6.29 -11.57 -5.67
CA VAL A 535 -7.22 -10.44 -5.80
C VAL A 535 -7.37 -9.70 -4.47
N TYR A 536 -7.60 -10.42 -3.37
CA TYR A 536 -7.67 -9.79 -2.04
C TYR A 536 -6.37 -9.06 -1.69
N TRP A 537 -5.23 -9.70 -1.98
CA TRP A 537 -3.92 -9.10 -1.73
C TRP A 537 -3.76 -7.75 -2.43
N ALA A 538 -4.15 -7.65 -3.69
CA ALA A 538 -3.97 -6.46 -4.51
C ALA A 538 -5.06 -5.41 -4.30
N VAL A 539 -6.33 -5.83 -4.23
CA VAL A 539 -7.53 -4.96 -4.28
C VAL A 539 -8.26 -4.87 -2.94
N GLY A 540 -8.09 -5.86 -2.05
CA GLY A 540 -8.73 -5.89 -0.72
C GLY A 540 -10.09 -6.56 -0.67
N TYR A 541 -10.82 -6.65 -1.77
CA TYR A 541 -12.14 -7.28 -1.79
C TYR A 541 -12.49 -7.87 -3.16
N ARG A 542 -13.54 -8.68 -3.15
CA ARG A 542 -14.12 -9.27 -4.35
C ARG A 542 -15.64 -9.26 -4.22
N SER A 543 -16.31 -8.46 -5.03
CA SER A 543 -17.76 -8.18 -4.89
C SER A 543 -18.69 -9.30 -5.35
N SER A 544 -18.22 -10.23 -6.18
CA SER A 544 -19.01 -11.42 -6.56
C SER A 544 -18.13 -12.51 -7.13
N ILE A 545 -18.65 -13.75 -7.14
CA ILE A 545 -18.01 -14.89 -7.82
C ILE A 545 -18.23 -14.82 -9.36
N SER A 546 -19.02 -13.86 -9.83
CA SER A 546 -19.29 -13.65 -11.26
C SER A 546 -18.17 -12.87 -11.95
N ALA A 547 -18.11 -12.93 -13.28
CA ALA A 547 -17.10 -12.29 -14.10
C ALA A 547 -17.05 -10.75 -14.01
N ASN A 548 -18.03 -10.13 -13.38
CA ASN A 548 -18.14 -8.68 -13.26
C ASN A 548 -17.77 -8.23 -11.85
N MET A 549 -16.50 -8.28 -11.51
CA MET A 549 -16.00 -7.60 -10.30
C MET A 549 -16.25 -6.10 -10.39
N THR A 550 -16.70 -5.49 -9.29
CA THR A 550 -16.69 -4.03 -9.20
C THR A 550 -15.25 -3.54 -9.19
N GLN A 551 -14.96 -2.66 -10.16
CA GLN A 551 -13.66 -2.00 -10.27
C GLN A 551 -13.68 -0.65 -9.53
N GLN A 552 -14.43 -0.57 -8.43
CA GLN A 552 -14.58 0.67 -7.67
C GLN A 552 -13.80 0.59 -6.37
N TYR A 553 -13.18 1.69 -6.01
CA TYR A 553 -12.54 1.83 -4.70
C TYR A 553 -13.57 1.64 -3.58
N ASN A 554 -13.19 0.90 -2.55
CA ASN A 554 -13.98 0.69 -1.35
C ASN A 554 -13.14 1.00 -0.11
N SER A 555 -13.41 2.12 0.55
CA SER A 555 -12.64 2.58 1.72
C SER A 555 -12.68 1.64 2.91
N SER A 556 -13.66 0.73 2.98
CA SER A 556 -13.78 -0.28 4.05
C SER A 556 -12.97 -1.55 3.74
N ARG A 557 -12.57 -1.74 2.49
CA ARG A 557 -11.93 -2.98 1.99
C ARG A 557 -10.83 -2.61 1.00
N THR A 558 -9.64 -2.41 1.51
CA THR A 558 -8.49 -1.91 0.76
C THR A 558 -7.39 -2.97 0.65
N GLY A 559 -6.70 -3.00 -0.47
CA GLY A 559 -5.58 -3.90 -0.75
C GLY A 559 -4.25 -3.16 -0.90
N ALA A 560 -3.22 -3.88 -1.36
CA ALA A 560 -1.87 -3.32 -1.50
C ALA A 560 -1.84 -2.09 -2.41
N TYR A 561 -2.66 -2.04 -3.47
CA TYR A 561 -2.70 -0.90 -4.38
C TYR A 561 -3.20 0.37 -3.70
N ASP A 562 -4.28 0.26 -2.92
CA ASP A 562 -4.90 1.42 -2.28
C ASP A 562 -3.93 2.14 -1.35
N HIS A 563 -3.14 1.37 -0.61
CA HIS A 563 -2.18 1.89 0.35
C HIS A 563 -0.86 2.34 -0.28
N LEU A 564 -0.46 1.74 -1.42
CA LEU A 564 0.71 2.17 -2.18
C LEU A 564 0.46 3.54 -2.86
N PHE A 565 -0.70 3.68 -3.49
CA PHE A 565 -1.04 4.89 -4.25
C PHE A 565 -1.70 5.98 -3.39
N HIS A 566 -2.46 5.61 -2.36
CA HIS A 566 -3.13 6.47 -1.36
C HIS A 566 -3.78 7.74 -1.93
N THR A 567 -4.56 7.61 -3.01
CA THR A 567 -5.06 8.74 -3.80
C THR A 567 -6.54 9.06 -3.58
N HIS A 568 -7.19 8.34 -2.67
CA HIS A 568 -8.61 8.54 -2.34
C HIS A 568 -8.83 9.23 -1.00
N GLY A 569 -7.79 9.91 -0.48
CA GLY A 569 -7.86 10.63 0.79
C GLY A 569 -7.55 9.75 2.01
N GLU A 570 -6.84 8.64 1.79
CA GLU A 570 -6.34 7.78 2.88
C GLU A 570 -5.48 8.60 3.84
N ALA A 571 -5.71 8.41 5.14
CA ALA A 571 -4.88 9.02 6.15
C ALA A 571 -3.41 8.54 6.02
N PHE A 572 -2.46 9.38 6.39
CA PHE A 572 -1.02 9.01 6.34
C PHE A 572 -0.73 7.70 7.10
N SER A 573 -1.44 7.44 8.18
CA SER A 573 -1.36 6.18 8.94
C SER A 573 -1.80 4.94 8.15
N GLU A 574 -2.42 5.12 7.00
CA GLU A 574 -2.86 4.03 6.10
C GLU A 574 -1.94 3.86 4.88
N TRP A 575 -0.90 4.68 4.72
CA TRP A 575 0.01 4.58 3.58
C TRP A 575 0.96 3.39 3.70
N ALA A 576 1.22 2.71 2.60
CA ALA A 576 2.22 1.64 2.48
C ALA A 576 3.28 1.98 1.42
N PRO A 577 4.09 3.01 1.64
CA PRO A 577 4.97 3.54 0.60
C PRO A 577 6.23 2.70 0.38
N THR A 578 6.55 1.72 1.24
CA THR A 578 7.81 0.96 1.15
C THR A 578 7.57 -0.48 0.68
N LEU A 579 8.61 -1.10 0.13
CA LEU A 579 8.54 -2.48 -0.37
C LEU A 579 8.03 -3.46 0.71
N GLY A 580 8.51 -3.32 1.94
CA GLY A 580 8.07 -4.15 3.07
C GLY A 580 6.63 -3.87 3.50
N SER A 581 6.21 -2.61 3.48
CA SER A 581 4.84 -2.23 3.84
C SER A 581 3.80 -2.69 2.79
N ILE A 582 4.16 -2.72 1.50
CA ILE A 582 3.31 -3.25 0.43
C ILE A 582 2.97 -4.73 0.71
N VAL A 583 3.98 -5.55 1.07
CA VAL A 583 3.76 -6.96 1.44
C VAL A 583 2.86 -7.07 2.68
N MET A 584 3.12 -6.25 3.70
CA MET A 584 2.33 -6.24 4.94
C MET A 584 0.84 -5.96 4.66
N TYR A 585 0.53 -4.92 3.90
CA TYR A 585 -0.85 -4.56 3.57
C TYR A 585 -1.53 -5.58 2.67
N GLY A 586 -0.84 -6.12 1.66
CA GLY A 586 -1.38 -7.17 0.83
C GLY A 586 -1.75 -8.41 1.64
N ASN A 587 -0.87 -8.86 2.54
CA ASN A 587 -1.14 -10.00 3.41
C ASN A 587 -2.24 -9.69 4.45
N MET A 588 -2.32 -8.44 4.95
CA MET A 588 -3.38 -8.00 5.85
C MET A 588 -4.74 -7.98 5.14
N ALA A 589 -4.79 -7.64 3.86
CA ALA A 589 -6.02 -7.71 3.07
C ALA A 589 -6.50 -9.17 2.91
N VAL A 590 -5.60 -10.12 2.70
CA VAL A 590 -5.93 -11.56 2.72
C VAL A 590 -6.38 -11.99 4.11
N GLN A 591 -5.73 -11.52 5.19
CA GLN A 591 -6.14 -11.78 6.57
C GLN A 591 -7.60 -11.37 6.78
N SER A 592 -7.99 -10.18 6.32
CA SER A 592 -9.32 -9.60 6.48
C SER A 592 -10.38 -10.17 5.53
N SER A 593 -10.00 -10.95 4.50
CA SER A 593 -10.94 -11.58 3.57
C SER A 593 -11.70 -12.78 4.16
N GLY A 594 -11.21 -13.32 5.29
CA GLY A 594 -11.74 -14.54 5.88
C GLY A 594 -11.29 -15.82 5.18
N SER A 595 -10.35 -15.74 4.23
CA SER A 595 -9.76 -16.91 3.58
C SER A 595 -9.15 -17.87 4.61
N SER A 596 -9.32 -19.18 4.39
CA SER A 596 -8.62 -20.20 5.16
C SER A 596 -7.10 -20.22 4.91
N LEU A 597 -6.65 -19.55 3.85
CA LEU A 597 -5.25 -19.46 3.44
C LEU A 597 -4.50 -18.26 4.02
N LYS A 598 -5.12 -17.45 4.90
CA LYS A 598 -4.50 -16.26 5.48
C LYS A 598 -3.12 -16.53 6.11
N THR A 599 -3.00 -17.54 6.95
CA THR A 599 -1.70 -17.94 7.53
C THR A 599 -0.68 -18.37 6.48
N TYR A 600 -1.14 -19.06 5.45
CA TYR A 600 -0.30 -19.49 4.34
C TYR A 600 0.24 -18.29 3.56
N TYR A 601 -0.61 -17.29 3.27
CA TYR A 601 -0.21 -16.06 2.56
C TYR A 601 0.82 -15.23 3.34
N TRP A 602 0.70 -15.13 4.65
CA TRP A 602 1.74 -14.55 5.49
C TRP A 602 3.11 -15.22 5.30
N ARG A 603 3.13 -16.53 5.04
CA ARG A 603 4.37 -17.32 4.91
C ARG A 603 4.99 -17.29 3.53
N ILE A 604 4.21 -17.08 2.47
CA ILE A 604 4.71 -17.24 1.10
C ILE A 604 5.12 -15.95 0.41
N TYR A 605 4.53 -14.79 0.74
CA TYR A 605 4.88 -13.54 0.08
C TYR A 605 6.09 -12.87 0.72
N HIS A 606 7.09 -12.52 -0.12
CA HIS A 606 8.37 -11.95 0.32
C HIS A 606 8.74 -10.70 -0.47
N ALA A 607 9.44 -9.78 0.22
CA ALA A 607 10.13 -8.65 -0.39
C ALA A 607 11.59 -9.05 -0.66
N PHE A 608 11.95 -9.21 -1.93
CA PHE A 608 13.34 -9.28 -2.38
C PHE A 608 13.80 -7.86 -2.64
N GLY A 609 14.81 -7.41 -1.90
CA GLY A 609 15.27 -6.03 -1.93
C GLY A 609 15.30 -5.40 -0.54
N ASP A 610 15.56 -4.11 -0.51
CA ASP A 610 15.52 -3.30 0.70
C ASP A 610 14.07 -3.08 1.16
N PRO A 611 13.66 -3.52 2.38
CA PRO A 611 12.29 -3.36 2.84
C PRO A 611 11.86 -1.90 3.04
N SER A 612 12.81 -0.97 3.16
CA SER A 612 12.54 0.46 3.30
C SER A 612 12.52 1.23 1.96
N LEU A 613 12.79 0.54 0.84
CA LEU A 613 12.78 1.14 -0.49
C LEU A 613 11.39 1.70 -0.81
N ILE A 614 11.31 2.97 -1.18
CA ILE A 614 10.09 3.63 -1.63
C ILE A 614 10.05 3.60 -3.15
N PRO A 615 9.09 2.89 -3.80
CA PRO A 615 8.94 2.92 -5.24
C PRO A 615 8.66 4.33 -5.76
N TRP A 616 9.36 4.71 -6.83
CA TRP A 616 9.03 5.90 -7.60
C TRP A 616 7.82 5.57 -8.48
N LEU A 617 6.71 6.24 -8.23
CA LEU A 617 5.47 6.02 -8.97
C LEU A 617 5.33 6.96 -10.19
N THR A 618 6.19 7.97 -10.25
CA THR A 618 6.33 8.93 -11.36
C THR A 618 7.71 9.58 -11.27
N GLN A 619 8.05 10.46 -12.21
CA GLN A 619 9.24 11.30 -12.08
C GLN A 619 9.14 12.18 -10.85
N ALA A 620 10.21 12.18 -10.05
CA ALA A 620 10.24 12.87 -8.79
C ALA A 620 10.32 14.40 -8.96
N LYS A 621 9.59 15.11 -8.11
CA LYS A 621 9.69 16.55 -7.91
C LYS A 621 10.95 16.89 -7.08
N ASP A 622 11.41 18.11 -7.15
CA ASP A 622 12.43 18.61 -6.24
C ASP A 622 11.84 18.76 -4.83
N MET A 623 12.62 18.44 -3.80
CA MET A 623 12.18 18.56 -2.40
C MET A 623 12.10 20.03 -1.99
N PRO A 624 10.94 20.55 -1.56
CA PRO A 624 10.81 21.93 -1.10
C PRO A 624 11.41 22.07 0.31
N LEU A 625 12.73 22.21 0.41
CA LEU A 625 13.43 22.23 1.69
C LEU A 625 13.73 23.65 2.15
N SER A 626 13.24 24.02 3.35
CA SER A 626 13.69 25.21 4.08
C SER A 626 13.92 24.86 5.56
N TYR A 627 14.69 25.69 6.25
CA TYR A 627 15.06 25.41 7.64
C TYR A 627 15.33 26.70 8.42
N ASP A 628 15.17 26.60 9.75
CA ASP A 628 15.40 27.70 10.69
C ASP A 628 15.89 27.20 12.05
N GLY A 629 16.53 28.08 12.81
CA GLY A 629 16.93 27.86 14.20
C GLY A 629 18.33 27.24 14.37
N PHE A 630 19.11 27.06 13.31
CA PHE A 630 20.43 26.43 13.38
C PHE A 630 21.47 27.41 13.94
N ARG A 631 22.00 27.10 15.12
CA ARG A 631 23.05 27.88 15.80
C ARG A 631 23.71 27.09 16.93
N VAL A 632 24.86 27.46 17.37
CA VAL A 632 25.46 26.91 18.59
C VAL A 632 24.51 27.17 19.78
N GLY A 633 24.27 26.15 20.58
CA GLY A 633 23.34 26.21 21.73
C GLY A 633 21.89 25.88 21.39
N ALA A 634 21.56 25.58 20.14
CA ALA A 634 20.20 25.16 19.77
C ALA A 634 19.85 23.78 20.39
N THR A 635 18.63 23.66 20.91
CA THR A 635 18.02 22.41 21.41
C THR A 635 16.90 21.92 20.50
N SER A 636 16.47 22.74 19.57
CA SER A 636 15.48 22.41 18.55
C SER A 636 15.73 23.21 17.28
N VAL A 637 15.31 22.66 16.14
CA VAL A 637 15.34 23.30 14.83
C VAL A 637 14.04 23.01 14.09
N THR A 638 13.65 23.91 13.18
CA THR A 638 12.46 23.70 12.35
C THR A 638 12.90 23.48 10.92
N ILE A 639 12.32 22.48 10.28
CA ILE A 639 12.55 22.13 8.87
C ILE A 639 11.19 22.00 8.19
N ALA A 640 11.02 22.71 7.08
CA ALA A 640 9.90 22.52 6.20
C ALA A 640 10.35 21.78 4.94
N ALA A 641 9.54 20.79 4.52
CA ALA A 641 9.79 19.90 3.40
C ALA A 641 8.45 19.53 2.73
N ALA A 642 8.40 18.53 1.88
CA ALA A 642 7.14 18.01 1.38
C ALA A 642 6.26 17.46 2.54
N PRO A 643 4.92 17.53 2.42
CA PRO A 643 4.03 16.88 3.38
C PRO A 643 4.44 15.43 3.63
N TYR A 644 4.44 15.05 4.91
CA TYR A 644 4.80 13.70 5.37
C TYR A 644 6.22 13.23 5.00
N ALA A 645 7.12 14.15 4.63
CA ALA A 645 8.53 13.82 4.43
C ALA A 645 9.18 13.34 5.72
N TYR A 646 9.99 12.30 5.65
CA TYR A 646 10.91 11.93 6.72
C TYR A 646 12.09 12.87 6.70
N VAL A 647 12.23 13.66 7.77
CA VAL A 647 13.25 14.71 7.91
C VAL A 647 14.18 14.31 9.04
N ALA A 648 15.49 14.42 8.81
CA ALA A 648 16.50 14.06 9.78
C ALA A 648 17.64 15.06 9.83
N LEU A 649 18.28 15.15 10.98
CA LEU A 649 19.50 15.90 11.22
C LEU A 649 20.57 14.97 11.76
N THR A 650 21.71 14.91 11.06
CA THR A 650 22.89 14.15 11.47
C THR A 650 24.12 15.08 11.59
N ASP A 651 25.13 14.66 12.35
CA ASP A 651 26.42 15.30 12.33
C ASP A 651 27.33 14.78 11.18
N ALA A 652 28.55 15.27 11.10
CA ALA A 652 29.51 14.88 10.09
C ALA A 652 29.85 13.37 10.11
N ASP A 653 29.79 12.75 11.28
CA ASP A 653 30.03 11.30 11.48
C ASP A 653 28.79 10.45 11.27
N THR A 654 27.72 11.04 10.74
CA THR A 654 26.42 10.40 10.51
C THR A 654 25.67 9.98 11.78
N ALA A 655 26.04 10.50 12.96
CA ALA A 655 25.29 10.28 14.17
C ALA A 655 24.00 11.11 14.14
N LEU A 656 22.86 10.44 14.36
CA LEU A 656 21.54 11.07 14.33
C LEU A 656 21.33 11.98 15.55
N LEU A 657 21.01 13.27 15.32
CA LEU A 657 20.62 14.20 16.36
C LEU A 657 19.12 14.21 16.59
N ALA A 658 18.35 14.15 15.52
CA ALA A 658 16.89 14.07 15.56
C ALA A 658 16.32 13.63 14.22
N ALA A 659 15.13 13.04 14.22
CA ALA A 659 14.35 12.76 13.03
C ALA A 659 12.87 12.84 13.34
N ALA A 660 12.07 13.25 12.34
CA ALA A 660 10.63 13.30 12.43
C ALA A 660 9.99 13.12 11.06
N ILE A 661 8.71 12.78 11.04
CA ILE A 661 7.86 12.92 9.86
C ILE A 661 7.22 14.31 9.90
N ALA A 662 7.32 15.05 8.82
CA ALA A 662 6.68 16.36 8.67
C ALA A 662 5.15 16.21 8.71
N GLY A 663 4.48 17.22 9.21
CA GLY A 663 3.01 17.27 9.21
C GLY A 663 2.41 17.34 7.80
N SER A 664 1.09 17.40 7.72
CA SER A 664 0.37 17.65 6.46
C SER A 664 0.67 19.03 5.86
N ASP A 665 1.19 19.94 6.67
CA ASP A 665 1.69 21.27 6.27
C ASP A 665 3.16 21.24 5.79
N GLY A 666 3.79 20.06 5.82
CA GLY A 666 5.19 19.90 5.46
C GLY A 666 6.19 20.33 6.54
N VAL A 667 5.76 20.73 7.73
CA VAL A 667 6.64 21.26 8.78
C VAL A 667 7.00 20.18 9.81
N ALA A 668 8.29 20.10 10.14
CA ALA A 668 8.82 19.28 11.23
C ALA A 668 9.64 20.14 12.20
N THR A 669 9.31 20.11 13.49
CA THR A 669 10.14 20.66 14.56
C THR A 669 10.93 19.52 15.20
N LEU A 670 12.24 19.52 15.03
CA LEU A 670 13.15 18.52 15.56
C LEU A 670 13.64 18.92 16.94
N THR A 671 13.33 18.14 17.97
CA THR A 671 13.97 18.26 19.28
C THR A 671 15.26 17.46 19.26
N LEU A 672 16.40 18.12 19.51
CA LEU A 672 17.70 17.49 19.42
C LEU A 672 17.99 16.64 20.67
N ASN A 673 18.63 15.50 20.49
CA ASN A 673 19.06 14.62 21.59
C ASN A 673 20.29 15.17 22.36
N ARG A 674 20.94 16.17 21.80
CA ARG A 674 22.00 16.96 22.44
C ARG A 674 21.96 18.40 21.95
N VAL A 675 22.52 19.30 22.73
CA VAL A 675 22.71 20.70 22.35
C VAL A 675 23.60 20.77 21.12
N MET A 676 23.27 21.62 20.17
CA MET A 676 24.04 21.82 18.95
C MET A 676 25.35 22.53 19.25
N ASP A 677 26.46 21.92 18.92
CA ASP A 677 27.80 22.50 19.02
C ASP A 677 28.23 23.15 17.70
N SER A 678 29.41 23.80 17.70
CA SER A 678 30.03 24.17 16.43
C SER A 678 30.48 22.94 15.68
N GLY A 679 30.19 22.88 14.37
CA GLY A 679 30.46 21.69 13.56
C GLY A 679 29.69 21.66 12.25
N SER A 680 29.87 20.57 11.50
CA SER A 680 29.14 20.30 10.28
C SER A 680 27.97 19.38 10.54
N TYR A 681 26.83 19.67 9.94
CA TYR A 681 25.58 18.94 10.07
C TYR A 681 25.00 18.70 8.70
N VAL A 682 24.19 17.63 8.58
CA VAL A 682 23.45 17.29 7.36
C VAL A 682 21.98 17.25 7.68
N ILE A 683 21.19 18.09 6.99
CA ILE A 683 19.75 17.96 6.92
C ILE A 683 19.44 17.01 5.79
N ALA A 684 18.66 15.96 6.06
CA ALA A 684 18.12 15.07 5.04
C ALA A 684 16.60 15.13 5.04
N ALA A 685 16.00 15.14 3.84
CA ALA A 685 14.55 15.00 3.67
C ALA A 685 14.26 14.00 2.54
N THR A 686 13.40 13.03 2.82
CA THR A 686 12.96 12.00 1.87
C THR A 686 11.45 11.84 1.91
N ALA A 687 10.80 11.71 0.74
CA ALA A 687 9.38 11.47 0.61
C ALA A 687 9.09 10.76 -0.71
N GLN A 688 7.96 10.06 -0.80
CA GLN A 688 7.53 9.43 -2.04
C GLN A 688 7.37 10.49 -3.15
N ASN A 689 7.92 10.20 -4.32
CA ASN A 689 7.91 11.07 -5.51
C ASN A 689 8.57 12.45 -5.34
N TYR A 690 9.42 12.60 -4.32
CA TYR A 690 10.32 13.75 -4.18
C TYR A 690 11.77 13.28 -4.17
N LYS A 691 12.62 13.93 -4.93
CA LYS A 691 14.07 13.66 -4.91
C LYS A 691 14.60 13.84 -3.49
N PRO A 692 15.43 12.93 -2.98
CA PRO A 692 16.03 13.11 -1.67
C PRO A 692 16.84 14.41 -1.65
N SER A 693 16.70 15.20 -0.60
CA SER A 693 17.48 16.41 -0.39
C SER A 693 18.41 16.23 0.79
N LEU A 694 19.72 16.45 0.57
CA LEU A 694 20.74 16.47 1.61
C LEU A 694 21.45 17.82 1.57
N VAL A 695 21.32 18.59 2.66
CA VAL A 695 21.93 19.91 2.78
C VAL A 695 22.96 19.89 3.90
N GLU A 696 24.22 20.23 3.57
CA GLU A 696 25.29 20.34 4.53
C GLU A 696 25.36 21.78 5.09
N LEU A 697 25.42 21.91 6.40
CA LEU A 697 25.51 23.17 7.12
C LEU A 697 26.73 23.18 8.01
N SER A 698 27.38 24.35 8.08
CA SER A 698 28.45 24.63 9.07
C SER A 698 27.92 25.60 10.11
N VAL A 699 27.76 25.14 11.33
CA VAL A 699 27.33 25.94 12.47
C VAL A 699 28.59 26.35 13.27
N ASN A 700 28.88 27.66 13.35
CA ASN A 700 30.15 28.13 13.93
C ASN A 700 29.97 29.02 15.17
N ASP A 701 28.81 29.67 15.33
CA ASP A 701 28.54 30.59 16.44
C ASP A 701 27.03 30.62 16.78
N THR A 702 26.63 31.59 17.60
CA THR A 702 25.24 31.77 18.03
C THR A 702 24.34 32.48 17.00
N THR A 703 24.86 32.86 15.86
CA THR A 703 24.06 33.47 14.78
C THR A 703 23.15 32.42 14.17
N VAL A 704 21.88 32.75 14.06
CA VAL A 704 20.90 31.84 13.47
C VAL A 704 21.13 31.67 11.98
N ILE A 705 21.28 30.42 11.55
CA ILE A 705 21.29 30.04 10.14
C ILE A 705 19.86 29.60 9.77
N SER A 706 19.30 30.24 8.74
CA SER A 706 18.01 29.91 8.17
C SER A 706 18.09 29.97 6.64
N SER A 707 17.25 29.22 5.99
CA SER A 707 17.01 29.32 4.55
C SER A 707 15.54 29.28 4.27
N VAL A 708 15.14 30.01 3.25
CA VAL A 708 13.77 29.95 2.72
C VAL A 708 13.87 29.22 1.39
N TRP A 709 13.03 28.23 1.20
CA TRP A 709 12.87 27.63 -0.12
C TRP A 709 12.28 28.69 -1.05
N ASN A 710 13.12 29.23 -1.91
CA ASN A 710 12.65 30.00 -3.04
C ASN A 710 12.45 28.98 -4.16
N GLU A 711 11.21 28.57 -4.37
CA GLU A 711 10.91 27.80 -5.58
C GLU A 711 11.42 28.58 -6.79
N THR A 712 12.27 27.93 -7.53
CA THR A 712 12.77 28.44 -8.79
C THR A 712 11.59 28.67 -9.71
N THR A 713 11.11 29.93 -9.71
CA THR A 713 10.22 30.50 -10.71
C THR A 713 8.99 29.67 -11.06
N ALA A 714 7.93 29.84 -10.27
CA ALA A 714 6.60 29.66 -10.80
C ALA A 714 6.54 30.42 -12.13
N THR A 715 6.36 29.74 -13.23
CA THR A 715 6.17 30.43 -14.50
C THR A 715 4.69 30.59 -14.73
N LEU A 716 4.27 31.82 -14.89
CA LEU A 716 2.92 32.14 -15.36
C LEU A 716 2.96 32.17 -16.89
N LYS A 717 2.24 31.23 -17.51
CA LYS A 717 2.03 31.19 -18.96
C LYS A 717 0.67 31.78 -19.29
N CYS A 718 0.64 32.62 -20.33
CA CYS A 718 -0.57 33.24 -20.83
C CYS A 718 -0.71 32.98 -22.33
N TYR A 719 -1.83 32.39 -22.72
CA TYR A 719 -2.10 32.13 -24.15
C TYR A 719 -3.60 32.21 -24.48
N PRO A 720 -3.97 32.60 -25.72
CA PRO A 720 -3.06 33.13 -26.76
C PRO A 720 -2.44 34.47 -26.34
N ASN A 721 -1.23 34.74 -26.81
CA ASN A 721 -0.61 36.03 -26.64
C ASN A 721 0.03 36.43 -28.00
N PRO A 722 -0.50 37.32 -28.76
CA PRO A 722 -1.57 38.29 -28.41
C PRO A 722 -2.95 37.67 -28.15
N ALA A 723 -3.68 38.22 -27.20
CA ALA A 723 -5.05 37.84 -26.86
C ALA A 723 -6.04 38.79 -27.58
N VAL A 724 -7.20 38.26 -28.03
CA VAL A 724 -8.25 39.06 -28.70
C VAL A 724 -9.47 39.20 -27.82
N THR A 725 -10.06 38.11 -27.36
CA THR A 725 -11.24 38.09 -26.50
C THR A 725 -10.97 37.47 -25.14
N THR A 726 -10.17 36.42 -25.10
CA THR A 726 -9.84 35.70 -23.88
C THR A 726 -8.35 35.39 -23.79
N VAL A 727 -7.85 35.25 -22.58
CA VAL A 727 -6.51 34.74 -22.27
C VAL A 727 -6.60 33.61 -21.24
N THR A 728 -5.93 32.54 -21.49
CA THR A 728 -5.82 31.41 -20.54
C THR A 728 -4.53 31.60 -19.74
N LEU A 729 -4.67 31.56 -18.43
CA LEU A 729 -3.61 31.70 -17.43
C LEU A 729 -3.28 30.31 -16.87
N VAL A 730 -2.02 29.93 -16.90
CA VAL A 730 -1.53 28.65 -16.36
C VAL A 730 -0.31 28.93 -15.49
N VAL A 731 -0.40 28.57 -14.23
CA VAL A 731 0.74 28.54 -13.31
C VAL A 731 1.33 27.14 -13.28
N THR A 732 2.65 27.03 -13.35
CA THR A 732 3.32 25.72 -13.36
C THR A 732 3.44 25.08 -11.97
N LEU A 733 2.89 25.71 -10.92
CA LEU A 733 2.88 25.22 -9.56
C LEU A 733 1.48 24.82 -9.11
N TYR A 734 1.40 23.80 -8.25
CA TYR A 734 0.17 23.43 -7.56
C TYR A 734 0.02 24.32 -6.32
N GLU A 735 -1.05 25.12 -6.30
CA GLU A 735 -1.46 25.91 -5.13
C GLU A 735 -2.95 25.73 -4.88
N LYS A 736 -3.31 25.67 -3.60
CA LYS A 736 -4.71 25.52 -3.19
C LYS A 736 -5.57 26.70 -3.66
N SER A 737 -4.98 27.90 -3.67
CA SER A 737 -5.61 29.13 -4.18
C SER A 737 -4.55 30.02 -4.81
N VAL A 738 -4.88 30.61 -5.96
CA VAL A 738 -4.05 31.62 -6.64
C VAL A 738 -4.88 32.84 -6.93
N GLN A 739 -4.39 33.99 -6.52
CA GLN A 739 -4.94 35.28 -6.93
C GLN A 739 -4.32 35.72 -8.25
N TYR A 740 -5.13 35.87 -9.28
CA TYR A 740 -4.74 36.45 -10.56
C TYR A 740 -5.12 37.92 -10.62
N GLU A 741 -4.20 38.73 -11.14
CA GLU A 741 -4.42 40.18 -11.38
C GLU A 741 -3.98 40.54 -12.80
N ILE A 742 -4.73 41.37 -13.50
CA ILE A 742 -4.31 42.06 -14.72
C ILE A 742 -4.20 43.54 -14.41
N VAL A 743 -3.02 44.10 -14.64
CA VAL A 743 -2.74 45.53 -14.38
C VAL A 743 -2.28 46.22 -15.67
N ASP A 744 -2.63 47.48 -15.83
CA ASP A 744 -2.13 48.31 -16.91
C ASP A 744 -0.67 48.78 -16.65
N VAL A 745 -0.09 49.46 -17.62
CA VAL A 745 1.28 49.96 -17.53
C VAL A 745 1.47 51.04 -16.40
N SER A 746 0.41 51.61 -15.87
CA SER A 746 0.45 52.51 -14.71
C SER A 746 0.37 51.76 -13.38
N GLY A 747 0.14 50.45 -13.38
CA GLY A 747 -0.04 49.62 -12.19
C GLY A 747 -1.47 49.57 -11.67
N ARG A 748 -2.44 50.16 -12.37
CA ARG A 748 -3.87 50.12 -12.00
C ARG A 748 -4.40 48.71 -12.28
N LYS A 749 -5.05 48.11 -11.27
CA LYS A 749 -5.73 46.82 -11.37
C LYS A 749 -6.99 46.92 -12.21
N LEU A 750 -7.08 46.08 -13.23
CA LEU A 750 -8.23 46.03 -14.15
C LEU A 750 -9.02 44.74 -13.96
N TYR A 751 -8.39 43.72 -13.43
CA TYR A 751 -8.98 42.42 -13.12
C TYR A 751 -8.33 41.85 -11.87
N THR A 752 -9.13 41.21 -11.03
CA THR A 752 -8.64 40.44 -9.87
C THR A 752 -9.62 39.30 -9.59
N GLU A 753 -9.12 38.10 -9.50
CA GLU A 753 -9.87 36.89 -9.14
C GLU A 753 -9.01 35.91 -8.36
N SER A 754 -9.59 35.25 -7.35
CA SER A 754 -8.98 34.17 -6.62
C SER A 754 -9.56 32.85 -7.12
N VAL A 755 -8.70 31.94 -7.57
CA VAL A 755 -9.06 30.66 -8.16
C VAL A 755 -8.55 29.54 -7.25
N GLU A 756 -9.44 28.66 -6.81
CA GLU A 756 -9.08 27.43 -6.11
C GLU A 756 -8.60 26.38 -7.13
N ASN A 757 -7.63 25.53 -6.74
CA ASN A 757 -7.02 24.51 -7.59
C ASN A 757 -6.33 25.09 -8.84
N ALA A 758 -5.35 25.94 -8.65
CA ALA A 758 -4.63 26.68 -9.70
C ALA A 758 -3.84 25.83 -10.72
N SER A 759 -3.78 24.51 -10.57
CA SER A 759 -3.22 23.61 -11.59
C SER A 759 -4.10 23.49 -12.85
N THR A 760 -5.34 23.95 -12.79
CA THR A 760 -6.22 24.00 -13.97
C THR A 760 -6.05 25.30 -14.72
N PRO A 761 -6.01 25.28 -16.08
CA PRO A 761 -5.99 26.52 -16.87
C PRO A 761 -7.20 27.40 -16.54
N HIS A 762 -6.95 28.64 -16.15
CA HIS A 762 -7.97 29.64 -15.86
C HIS A 762 -8.13 30.60 -17.02
N THR A 763 -9.34 30.77 -17.55
CA THR A 763 -9.60 31.62 -18.72
C THR A 763 -10.26 32.94 -18.30
N VAL A 764 -9.64 34.05 -18.67
CA VAL A 764 -10.10 35.41 -18.38
C VAL A 764 -10.58 36.09 -19.66
N ASP A 765 -11.74 36.73 -19.60
CA ASP A 765 -12.24 37.57 -20.67
C ASP A 765 -11.51 38.92 -20.65
N VAL A 766 -10.80 39.22 -21.72
CA VAL A 766 -10.08 40.49 -21.93
C VAL A 766 -10.71 41.36 -23.03
N SER A 767 -11.92 40.99 -23.47
CA SER A 767 -12.62 41.71 -24.56
C SER A 767 -12.94 43.16 -24.22
N SER A 768 -13.03 43.50 -22.93
CA SER A 768 -13.26 44.89 -22.46
C SER A 768 -11.98 45.75 -22.37
N LEU A 769 -10.78 45.09 -22.45
CA LEU A 769 -9.53 45.83 -22.36
C LEU A 769 -9.22 46.53 -23.70
N ILE A 770 -8.62 47.72 -23.63
CA ILE A 770 -8.16 48.48 -24.79
C ILE A 770 -6.94 47.78 -25.37
N PRO A 771 -6.77 47.71 -26.72
CA PRO A 771 -5.54 47.16 -27.31
C PRO A 771 -4.26 47.75 -26.71
N GLY A 772 -3.36 46.90 -26.22
CA GLY A 772 -2.19 47.37 -25.49
C GLY A 772 -1.49 46.24 -24.71
N THR A 773 -0.41 46.60 -24.03
CA THR A 773 0.36 45.68 -23.19
C THR A 773 -0.12 45.77 -21.74
N TYR A 774 -0.36 44.61 -21.13
CA TYR A 774 -0.76 44.45 -19.75
C TYR A 774 0.19 43.49 -19.01
N LEU A 775 0.29 43.66 -17.69
CA LEU A 775 1.01 42.74 -16.83
C LEU A 775 0.02 41.83 -16.13
N VAL A 776 0.14 40.54 -16.31
CA VAL A 776 -0.60 39.54 -15.53
C VAL A 776 0.28 39.12 -14.36
N ARG A 777 -0.29 39.09 -13.17
CA ARG A 777 0.32 38.60 -11.94
C ARG A 777 -0.46 37.42 -11.40
N ALA A 778 0.24 36.44 -10.86
CA ALA A 778 -0.32 35.35 -10.12
C ALA A 778 0.39 35.27 -8.77
N THR A 779 -0.38 35.35 -7.69
CA THR A 779 0.11 35.32 -6.31
C THR A 779 -0.56 34.14 -5.59
N GLY A 780 0.23 33.22 -5.10
CA GLY A 780 -0.18 32.16 -4.16
C GLY A 780 0.46 32.38 -2.80
N ASP A 781 0.21 31.46 -1.88
CA ASP A 781 0.74 31.56 -0.51
C ASP A 781 2.28 31.58 -0.50
N ASN A 782 2.92 30.88 -1.47
CA ASN A 782 4.36 30.66 -1.51
C ASN A 782 5.04 31.16 -2.79
N PHE A 783 4.33 31.83 -3.69
CA PHE A 783 4.92 32.34 -4.93
C PHE A 783 4.32 33.64 -5.44
N ASN A 784 5.10 34.34 -6.25
CA ASN A 784 4.70 35.45 -7.07
C ASN A 784 5.27 35.28 -8.49
N ALA A 785 4.41 35.17 -9.48
CA ALA A 785 4.81 35.12 -10.88
C ALA A 785 4.14 36.23 -11.68
N SER A 786 4.83 36.75 -12.68
CA SER A 786 4.23 37.72 -13.57
C SER A 786 4.70 37.53 -15.02
N THR A 787 3.81 37.85 -15.96
CA THR A 787 4.11 37.82 -17.40
C THR A 787 3.37 38.92 -18.12
N LYS A 788 3.88 39.31 -19.32
CA LYS A 788 3.24 40.33 -20.16
C LYS A 788 2.30 39.65 -21.15
N ILE A 789 1.12 40.24 -21.33
CA ILE A 789 0.24 39.92 -22.42
C ILE A 789 0.04 41.13 -23.33
N LEU A 790 -0.13 40.90 -24.62
CA LEU A 790 -0.56 41.87 -25.60
C LEU A 790 -2.04 41.60 -25.91
N VAL A 791 -2.88 42.58 -25.71
CA VAL A 791 -4.28 42.53 -26.18
C VAL A 791 -4.30 43.23 -27.56
N ALA A 792 -4.76 42.49 -28.56
CA ALA A 792 -4.86 42.95 -29.95
C ALA A 792 -6.28 42.78 -30.45
N ARG A 793 -6.73 43.71 -31.29
CA ARG A 793 -8.03 43.63 -31.97
C ARG A 793 -7.83 43.86 -33.46
#